data_8bd2c61b01fadf40dbde7641b8d73ddd
#
_entry.id   8bd2c61b01fadf40dbde7641b8d73ddd
#
_cell.length_a   1.000
_cell.length_b   1.000
_cell.length_c   1.000
_cell.angle_alpha   90.00
_cell.angle_beta   90.00
_cell.angle_gamma   90.00
#
_symmetry.space_group_name_H-M   'P 1'
#
loop_
_entity.id
_entity.type
_entity.pdbx_description
1 polymer ?
#
loop_
_entity_poly.entity_id
_entity_poly.type
_entity_poly.pdbx_seq_one_letter_code
_entity_poly.pdbx_strand_id
1 'polypeptide(L)'
;MPIITLPDGSQRHFDNPVSTLEVAQSIGPGLAKATIAGRVNGARVDACDLIEHDASLEIITTKDEVDGLEIVRHSCAHLLGHALKQLYPNAKMAIGPTIDSGFYYDIDLEQSLSQEDLEKIEARMVELAKTKYAVVKKKVSWQEARDTFESRGESYKMEILDENVARDDRPGLYHHEEYIDMCRGPHVPHMGFCQNFKLLNIAGAYWRGNSDNKMLQRIYGTAFHDKKALQAHLTRLEEAAKRDHRKIGKQLDLFHMQQEAPGMVFWHHNGWSIFRDLEIFIRQKLNEYGYQEVKGPLMMDRVLWERSGHWDKYADAMFTTSSENREYAIKPMNCPGHIQIFNQGLKSYRDLPLRMAEFGSCHRNEPSGSLHGIMRVRGFTQDDAHIFCTEDQIQQEVTSCIKMVYDTYTTFGFQNIVVKLSTRPEKRVGSDEIWDKSEQALIDSLKAMEIPFEIQEGEGAFYGPKIEFTLYDCLDRAWQCGTVQLDFNLPTRLGATYVGESNERLIPVMIHRAILGSLERFIGILIEEYAGFFPTWLAPEQAVVVNITDKQADYAHEVAQKLQKCGIRAKADLRNEKIGFKIREHTLKRVPYMLVCGDQEMEAGEIAVRTRKGKDLGKFKLDDFIKHIQAEIVSRKLNLEE
;
A
#
# COMPACT_ATOMS: atom_id res chain seq x y z
N MET A 1 33.71 3.61 -37.45
CA MET A 1 33.31 2.19 -37.62
C MET A 1 33.05 1.62 -36.24
N PRO A 2 31.80 1.69 -35.73
CA PRO A 2 31.52 1.17 -34.40
C PRO A 2 31.47 -0.37 -34.36
N ILE A 3 32.03 -0.94 -33.29
CA ILE A 3 31.89 -2.35 -32.96
C ILE A 3 30.82 -2.46 -31.85
N ILE A 4 29.72 -3.14 -32.15
CA ILE A 4 28.63 -3.32 -31.25
C ILE A 4 28.73 -4.69 -30.57
N THR A 5 28.90 -4.72 -29.27
CA THR A 5 28.94 -5.94 -28.45
C THR A 5 27.57 -6.21 -27.88
N LEU A 6 26.98 -7.37 -28.18
CA LEU A 6 25.68 -7.82 -27.68
C LEU A 6 25.80 -8.54 -26.32
N PRO A 7 24.71 -8.74 -25.59
CA PRO A 7 24.74 -9.37 -24.25
C PRO A 7 25.31 -10.79 -24.22
N ASP A 8 25.23 -11.53 -25.36
CA ASP A 8 25.82 -12.86 -25.52
C ASP A 8 27.34 -12.83 -25.82
N GLY A 9 27.94 -11.65 -25.83
CA GLY A 9 29.37 -11.43 -26.16
C GLY A 9 29.67 -11.41 -27.64
N SER A 10 28.69 -11.62 -28.52
CA SER A 10 28.91 -11.51 -29.97
C SER A 10 29.13 -10.06 -30.39
N GLN A 11 30.01 -9.85 -31.38
CA GLN A 11 30.38 -8.55 -31.93
C GLN A 11 29.90 -8.36 -33.36
N ARG A 12 29.41 -7.16 -33.66
CA ARG A 12 29.00 -6.75 -35.01
C ARG A 12 29.72 -5.48 -35.40
N HIS A 13 30.31 -5.50 -36.58
CA HIS A 13 31.07 -4.40 -37.14
C HIS A 13 30.23 -3.63 -38.17
N PHE A 14 30.22 -2.31 -38.08
CA PHE A 14 29.49 -1.45 -39.00
C PHE A 14 30.42 -0.37 -39.56
N ASP A 15 30.31 -0.10 -40.85
CA ASP A 15 31.16 0.87 -41.55
C ASP A 15 30.80 2.32 -41.22
N ASN A 16 29.57 2.58 -40.80
CA ASN A 16 29.02 3.89 -40.44
C ASN A 16 28.38 3.85 -39.03
N PRO A 17 28.15 5.02 -38.42
CA PRO A 17 27.28 5.08 -37.25
C PRO A 17 25.98 4.31 -37.47
N VAL A 18 25.57 3.55 -36.47
CA VAL A 18 24.46 2.58 -36.58
C VAL A 18 23.44 2.80 -35.46
N SER A 19 22.16 2.66 -35.77
CA SER A 19 21.10 2.71 -34.77
C SER A 19 20.81 1.33 -34.19
N THR A 20 20.17 1.31 -32.97
CA THR A 20 19.70 0.07 -32.37
C THR A 20 18.77 -0.71 -33.31
N LEU A 21 17.93 0.00 -34.07
CA LEU A 21 17.02 -0.61 -35.04
C LEU A 21 17.76 -1.30 -36.19
N GLU A 22 18.83 -0.67 -36.75
CA GLU A 22 19.65 -1.26 -37.80
C GLU A 22 20.45 -2.46 -37.29
N VAL A 23 20.96 -2.40 -36.06
CA VAL A 23 21.58 -3.59 -35.40
C VAL A 23 20.58 -4.71 -35.30
N ALA A 24 19.35 -4.42 -34.82
CA ALA A 24 18.29 -5.42 -34.74
C ALA A 24 17.92 -6.01 -36.11
N GLN A 25 17.86 -5.19 -37.15
CA GLN A 25 17.64 -5.65 -38.53
C GLN A 25 18.75 -6.60 -39.03
N SER A 26 20.02 -6.31 -38.68
CA SER A 26 21.16 -7.16 -39.03
C SER A 26 21.11 -8.53 -38.33
N ILE A 27 20.39 -8.65 -37.21
CA ILE A 27 20.19 -9.89 -36.47
C ILE A 27 19.03 -10.68 -37.06
N GLY A 28 17.91 -9.99 -37.32
CA GLY A 28 16.76 -10.62 -37.94
C GLY A 28 15.50 -9.75 -37.97
N PRO A 29 14.62 -9.94 -38.97
CA PRO A 29 13.43 -9.11 -39.15
C PRO A 29 12.41 -9.18 -38.03
N GLY A 30 12.34 -10.33 -37.31
CA GLY A 30 11.45 -10.49 -36.16
C GLY A 30 11.88 -9.63 -34.97
N LEU A 31 13.18 -9.56 -34.70
CA LEU A 31 13.74 -8.71 -33.65
C LEU A 31 13.55 -7.24 -33.98
N ALA A 32 13.88 -6.83 -35.21
CA ALA A 32 13.72 -5.46 -35.68
C ALA A 32 12.26 -4.97 -35.52
N LYS A 33 11.29 -5.82 -35.85
CA LYS A 33 9.87 -5.50 -35.69
C LYS A 33 9.43 -5.34 -34.22
N ALA A 34 10.12 -6.00 -33.29
CA ALA A 34 9.79 -5.95 -31.86
C ALA A 34 10.60 -4.86 -31.12
N THR A 35 11.66 -4.31 -31.74
CA THR A 35 12.55 -3.32 -31.14
C THR A 35 11.84 -1.99 -30.90
N ILE A 36 11.93 -1.48 -29.69
CA ILE A 36 11.36 -0.18 -29.30
C ILE A 36 12.42 0.82 -28.84
N ALA A 37 13.54 0.33 -28.27
CA ALA A 37 14.65 1.15 -27.79
C ALA A 37 15.93 0.32 -27.68
N GLY A 38 17.02 0.94 -27.23
CA GLY A 38 18.26 0.26 -26.87
C GLY A 38 18.80 0.71 -25.52
N ARG A 39 19.67 -0.11 -24.93
CA ARG A 39 20.51 0.26 -23.80
C ARG A 39 21.96 0.24 -24.26
N VAL A 40 22.54 1.42 -24.49
CA VAL A 40 23.91 1.62 -24.96
C VAL A 40 24.79 1.96 -23.77
N ASN A 41 25.79 1.14 -23.49
CA ASN A 41 26.68 1.28 -22.33
C ASN A 41 25.92 1.52 -21.01
N GLY A 42 24.79 0.82 -20.83
CA GLY A 42 23.93 0.93 -19.67
C GLY A 42 22.89 2.06 -19.72
N ALA A 43 23.00 3.02 -20.65
CA ALA A 43 22.04 4.12 -20.79
C ALA A 43 20.95 3.79 -21.82
N ARG A 44 19.67 4.08 -21.49
CA ARG A 44 18.53 3.91 -22.41
C ARG A 44 18.57 4.98 -23.50
N VAL A 45 18.42 4.56 -24.76
CA VAL A 45 18.41 5.43 -25.95
C VAL A 45 17.26 5.08 -26.88
N ASP A 46 16.81 6.03 -27.70
CA ASP A 46 15.81 5.77 -28.73
C ASP A 46 16.32 4.78 -29.78
N ALA A 47 15.44 3.96 -30.32
CA ALA A 47 15.81 2.93 -31.28
C ALA A 47 16.50 3.49 -32.55
N CYS A 48 16.25 4.76 -32.87
CA CYS A 48 16.78 5.48 -34.02
C CYS A 48 18.00 6.36 -33.68
N ASP A 49 18.41 6.47 -32.39
CA ASP A 49 19.61 7.22 -32.02
C ASP A 49 20.86 6.52 -32.58
N LEU A 50 21.80 7.31 -33.17
CA LEU A 50 23.01 6.77 -33.76
C LEU A 50 24.08 6.48 -32.70
N ILE A 51 24.68 5.31 -32.79
CA ILE A 51 25.85 4.87 -32.03
C ILE A 51 27.08 5.10 -32.89
N GLU A 52 27.90 6.05 -32.49
CA GLU A 52 29.04 6.54 -33.28
C GLU A 52 30.36 5.82 -32.92
N HIS A 53 30.43 5.20 -31.74
CA HIS A 53 31.63 4.58 -31.19
C HIS A 53 31.35 3.15 -30.72
N ASP A 54 32.42 2.41 -30.44
CA ASP A 54 32.31 1.06 -29.86
C ASP A 54 31.48 1.09 -28.60
N ALA A 55 30.52 0.19 -28.52
CA ALA A 55 29.57 0.17 -27.40
C ALA A 55 29.00 -1.23 -27.13
N SER A 56 28.62 -1.46 -25.89
CA SER A 56 27.70 -2.54 -25.54
C SER A 56 26.27 -2.12 -25.87
N LEU A 57 25.48 -3.03 -26.44
CA LEU A 57 24.08 -2.77 -26.78
C LEU A 57 23.20 -3.93 -26.34
N GLU A 58 22.22 -3.60 -25.51
CA GLU A 58 21.06 -4.47 -25.21
C GLU A 58 19.84 -3.91 -25.96
N ILE A 59 19.16 -4.77 -26.73
CA ILE A 59 17.99 -4.38 -27.52
C ILE A 59 16.75 -4.53 -26.67
N ILE A 60 16.05 -3.42 -26.38
CA ILE A 60 14.80 -3.39 -25.63
C ILE A 60 13.65 -3.64 -26.59
N THR A 61 12.80 -4.61 -26.25
CA THR A 61 11.64 -4.99 -27.06
C THR A 61 10.35 -4.82 -26.29
N THR A 62 9.19 -4.95 -26.96
CA THR A 62 7.88 -4.94 -26.33
C THR A 62 7.65 -6.06 -25.32
N LYS A 63 8.53 -7.07 -25.27
CA LYS A 63 8.44 -8.18 -24.29
C LYS A 63 9.18 -7.90 -22.99
N ASP A 64 9.95 -6.83 -22.95
CA ASP A 64 10.59 -6.40 -21.72
C ASP A 64 9.54 -5.80 -20.78
N GLU A 65 9.35 -6.47 -19.62
CA GLU A 65 8.29 -6.15 -18.68
C GLU A 65 8.57 -4.90 -17.82
N VAL A 66 9.81 -4.43 -17.82
CA VAL A 66 10.23 -3.25 -17.03
C VAL A 66 10.45 -2.08 -17.98
N ASP A 67 11.59 -2.04 -18.67
CA ASP A 67 11.97 -0.92 -19.53
C ASP A 67 11.06 -0.79 -20.74
N GLY A 68 10.72 -1.92 -21.37
CA GLY A 68 9.85 -1.91 -22.55
C GLY A 68 8.45 -1.39 -22.23
N LEU A 69 7.91 -1.78 -21.11
CA LEU A 69 6.59 -1.33 -20.67
C LEU A 69 6.59 0.16 -20.26
N GLU A 70 7.64 0.62 -19.58
CA GLU A 70 7.82 2.05 -19.24
C GLU A 70 7.87 2.93 -20.48
N ILE A 71 8.65 2.53 -21.51
CA ILE A 71 8.76 3.25 -22.78
C ILE A 71 7.42 3.34 -23.52
N VAL A 72 6.64 2.24 -23.54
CA VAL A 72 5.30 2.24 -24.13
C VAL A 72 4.37 3.19 -23.36
N ARG A 73 4.38 3.17 -22.03
CA ARG A 73 3.59 4.08 -21.18
C ARG A 73 3.94 5.53 -21.40
N HIS A 74 5.24 5.85 -21.44
CA HIS A 74 5.73 7.20 -21.73
C HIS A 74 5.28 7.68 -23.12
N SER A 75 5.35 6.82 -24.12
CA SER A 75 4.88 7.13 -25.47
C SER A 75 3.36 7.28 -25.55
N CYS A 76 2.61 6.53 -24.74
CA CYS A 76 1.16 6.73 -24.60
C CYS A 76 0.80 8.07 -23.94
N ALA A 77 1.64 8.61 -23.04
CA ALA A 77 1.45 9.95 -22.50
C ALA A 77 1.60 11.01 -23.61
N HIS A 78 2.57 10.88 -24.50
CA HIS A 78 2.70 11.77 -25.67
C HIS A 78 1.55 11.59 -26.67
N LEU A 79 1.06 10.37 -26.89
CA LEU A 79 -0.11 10.10 -27.71
C LEU A 79 -1.36 10.78 -27.14
N LEU A 80 -1.50 10.78 -25.80
CA LEU A 80 -2.56 11.53 -25.11
C LEU A 80 -2.43 13.03 -25.36
N GLY A 81 -1.20 13.58 -25.24
CA GLY A 81 -0.90 14.99 -25.54
C GLY A 81 -1.28 15.36 -26.98
N HIS A 82 -0.93 14.51 -27.95
CA HIS A 82 -1.28 14.71 -29.36
C HIS A 82 -2.81 14.72 -29.57
N ALA A 83 -3.53 13.74 -29.04
CA ALA A 83 -4.99 13.68 -29.13
C ALA A 83 -5.66 14.90 -28.47
N LEU A 84 -5.16 15.32 -27.30
CA LEU A 84 -5.65 16.51 -26.59
C LEU A 84 -5.47 17.79 -27.41
N LYS A 85 -4.30 18.01 -28.00
CA LYS A 85 -4.04 19.21 -28.80
C LYS A 85 -4.90 19.27 -30.07
N GLN A 86 -5.25 18.13 -30.65
CA GLN A 86 -6.18 18.08 -31.78
C GLN A 86 -7.62 18.39 -31.38
N LEU A 87 -8.08 17.89 -30.24
CA LEU A 87 -9.45 18.11 -29.77
C LEU A 87 -9.62 19.45 -29.03
N TYR A 88 -8.58 19.87 -28.31
CA TYR A 88 -8.55 21.10 -27.51
C TYR A 88 -7.27 21.92 -27.81
N PRO A 89 -7.23 22.63 -28.95
CA PRO A 89 -6.03 23.35 -29.39
C PRO A 89 -5.48 24.37 -28.36
N ASN A 90 -6.36 24.93 -27.52
CA ASN A 90 -6.03 25.90 -26.49
C ASN A 90 -5.49 25.27 -25.19
N ALA A 91 -5.51 23.93 -25.03
CA ALA A 91 -4.94 23.27 -23.88
C ALA A 91 -3.44 23.51 -23.81
N LYS A 92 -2.92 23.92 -22.65
CA LYS A 92 -1.47 24.05 -22.42
C LYS A 92 -0.97 22.77 -21.77
N MET A 93 0.08 22.22 -22.35
CA MET A 93 0.63 20.93 -21.94
C MET A 93 1.70 21.14 -20.88
N ALA A 94 1.55 20.49 -19.71
CA ALA A 94 2.54 20.59 -18.64
C ALA A 94 3.50 19.39 -18.66
N ILE A 95 3.21 18.32 -17.91
CA ILE A 95 4.06 17.12 -17.82
C ILE A 95 3.27 15.84 -18.00
N GLY A 96 3.92 14.82 -18.58
CA GLY A 96 3.35 13.49 -18.83
C GLY A 96 4.28 12.34 -18.40
N PRO A 97 4.57 12.16 -17.10
CA PRO A 97 5.45 11.09 -16.65
C PRO A 97 4.74 9.74 -16.60
N THR A 98 5.56 8.69 -16.51
CA THR A 98 5.13 7.35 -16.18
C THR A 98 4.97 7.18 -14.66
N ILE A 99 4.11 6.26 -14.27
CA ILE A 99 3.92 5.76 -12.90
C ILE A 99 3.91 4.23 -12.93
N ASP A 100 4.02 3.58 -11.78
CA ASP A 100 4.15 2.11 -11.65
C ASP A 100 3.12 1.32 -12.46
N SER A 101 1.88 1.77 -12.53
CA SER A 101 0.79 1.08 -13.22
C SER A 101 0.29 1.78 -14.50
N GLY A 102 0.98 2.82 -14.96
CA GLY A 102 0.51 3.58 -16.13
C GLY A 102 1.27 4.88 -16.39
N PHE A 103 0.52 5.91 -16.69
CA PHE A 103 1.02 7.25 -16.97
C PHE A 103 -0.04 8.29 -16.59
N TYR A 104 0.34 9.55 -16.51
CA TYR A 104 -0.61 10.65 -16.50
C TYR A 104 -0.12 11.80 -17.37
N TYR A 105 -1.03 12.74 -17.66
CA TYR A 105 -0.66 14.02 -18.27
C TYR A 105 -1.40 15.15 -17.57
N ASP A 106 -0.64 16.18 -17.15
CA ASP A 106 -1.17 17.40 -16.55
C ASP A 106 -1.39 18.44 -17.64
N ILE A 107 -2.59 19.01 -17.67
CA ILE A 107 -2.99 20.01 -18.64
C ILE A 107 -3.66 21.22 -17.97
N ASP A 108 -3.42 22.38 -18.54
CA ASP A 108 -4.15 23.60 -18.21
C ASP A 108 -5.19 23.86 -19.31
N LEU A 109 -6.45 23.69 -18.95
CA LEU A 109 -7.60 23.92 -19.82
C LEU A 109 -8.70 24.62 -19.02
N GLU A 110 -9.28 25.70 -19.59
CA GLU A 110 -10.29 26.51 -18.89
C GLU A 110 -11.56 25.71 -18.58
N GLN A 111 -11.99 24.86 -19.52
CA GLN A 111 -13.13 23.98 -19.29
C GLN A 111 -12.73 22.72 -18.50
N SER A 112 -13.57 22.32 -17.56
CA SER A 112 -13.39 21.05 -16.87
C SER A 112 -13.79 19.90 -17.79
N LEU A 113 -12.90 18.92 -17.92
CA LEU A 113 -13.17 17.70 -18.68
C LEU A 113 -14.10 16.76 -17.89
N SER A 114 -15.03 16.14 -18.61
CA SER A 114 -15.96 15.14 -18.10
C SER A 114 -15.51 13.72 -18.46
N GLN A 115 -16.22 12.70 -17.96
CA GLN A 115 -16.00 11.31 -18.36
C GLN A 115 -16.30 11.09 -19.87
N GLU A 116 -17.29 11.79 -20.43
CA GLU A 116 -17.59 11.73 -21.86
C GLU A 116 -16.46 12.31 -22.72
N ASP A 117 -15.79 13.36 -22.23
CA ASP A 117 -14.62 13.92 -22.91
C ASP A 117 -13.44 12.96 -22.87
N LEU A 118 -13.27 12.22 -21.76
CA LEU A 118 -12.25 11.19 -21.65
C LEU A 118 -12.44 10.09 -22.70
N GLU A 119 -13.68 9.67 -22.95
CA GLU A 119 -14.01 8.69 -23.98
C GLU A 119 -13.71 9.21 -25.40
N LYS A 120 -13.98 10.49 -25.68
CA LYS A 120 -13.64 11.13 -26.97
C LYS A 120 -12.12 11.22 -27.17
N ILE A 121 -11.39 11.59 -26.12
CA ILE A 121 -9.93 11.65 -26.15
C ILE A 121 -9.34 10.26 -26.40
N GLU A 122 -9.81 9.25 -25.70
CA GLU A 122 -9.40 7.85 -25.90
C GLU A 122 -9.67 7.36 -27.32
N ALA A 123 -10.87 7.64 -27.86
CA ALA A 123 -11.21 7.29 -29.23
C ALA A 123 -10.23 7.94 -30.24
N ARG A 124 -9.86 9.22 -30.02
CA ARG A 124 -8.90 9.91 -30.87
C ARG A 124 -7.49 9.32 -30.75
N MET A 125 -7.04 8.96 -29.55
CA MET A 125 -5.79 8.24 -29.35
C MET A 125 -5.77 6.91 -30.12
N VAL A 126 -6.87 6.15 -30.12
CA VAL A 126 -6.97 4.89 -30.88
C VAL A 126 -6.84 5.13 -32.39
N GLU A 127 -7.47 6.18 -32.91
CA GLU A 127 -7.34 6.55 -34.32
C GLU A 127 -5.88 6.88 -34.67
N LEU A 128 -5.24 7.73 -33.88
CA LEU A 128 -3.83 8.13 -34.07
C LEU A 128 -2.87 6.93 -34.00
N ALA A 129 -3.03 6.05 -33.01
CA ALA A 129 -2.20 4.86 -32.89
C ALA A 129 -2.31 3.92 -34.11
N LYS A 130 -3.50 3.82 -34.73
CA LYS A 130 -3.73 3.00 -35.93
C LYS A 130 -2.99 3.53 -37.16
N THR A 131 -2.71 4.82 -37.27
CA THR A 131 -1.93 5.38 -38.39
C THR A 131 -0.48 4.92 -38.35
N LYS A 132 0.03 4.50 -37.19
CA LYS A 132 1.42 4.06 -36.96
C LYS A 132 2.45 5.11 -37.37
N TYR A 133 2.14 6.39 -37.24
CA TYR A 133 3.05 7.46 -37.57
C TYR A 133 4.37 7.35 -36.79
N ALA A 134 5.46 7.80 -37.43
CA ALA A 134 6.79 7.77 -36.84
C ALA A 134 6.94 8.82 -35.72
N VAL A 135 7.62 8.46 -34.67
CA VAL A 135 8.06 9.40 -33.61
C VAL A 135 9.48 9.86 -33.95
N VAL A 136 9.64 11.15 -34.21
CA VAL A 136 10.91 11.69 -34.68
C VAL A 136 11.55 12.57 -33.61
N LYS A 137 12.69 12.13 -33.07
CA LYS A 137 13.47 12.91 -32.12
C LYS A 137 14.39 13.87 -32.85
N LYS A 138 14.42 15.14 -32.45
CA LYS A 138 15.36 16.14 -32.88
C LYS A 138 16.09 16.76 -31.69
N LYS A 139 17.40 16.66 -31.63
CA LYS A 139 18.24 17.41 -30.69
C LYS A 139 18.44 18.82 -31.22
N VAL A 140 17.88 19.80 -30.54
CA VAL A 140 17.92 21.22 -30.93
C VAL A 140 18.71 22.04 -29.92
N SER A 141 19.05 23.28 -30.26
CA SER A 141 19.61 24.21 -29.29
C SER A 141 18.54 24.61 -28.26
N TRP A 142 18.99 25.04 -27.10
CA TRP A 142 18.08 25.56 -26.06
C TRP A 142 17.18 26.67 -26.59
N GLN A 143 17.76 27.61 -27.39
CA GLN A 143 17.00 28.72 -27.98
C GLN A 143 15.95 28.25 -28.98
N GLU A 144 16.27 27.30 -29.83
CA GLU A 144 15.31 26.72 -30.79
C GLU A 144 14.18 26.00 -30.11
N ALA A 145 14.45 25.29 -28.99
CA ALA A 145 13.40 24.66 -28.17
C ALA A 145 12.47 25.73 -27.57
N ARG A 146 13.02 26.82 -27.02
CA ARG A 146 12.26 27.91 -26.45
C ARG A 146 11.36 28.58 -27.48
N ASP A 147 11.93 28.95 -28.65
CA ASP A 147 11.20 29.60 -29.75
C ASP A 147 10.05 28.70 -30.24
N THR A 148 10.29 27.38 -30.27
CA THR A 148 9.30 26.39 -30.65
C THR A 148 8.11 26.41 -29.70
N PHE A 149 8.33 26.41 -28.38
CA PHE A 149 7.25 26.40 -27.39
C PHE A 149 6.59 27.77 -27.22
N GLU A 150 7.35 28.86 -27.36
CA GLU A 150 6.80 30.21 -27.34
C GLU A 150 5.81 30.42 -28.49
N SER A 151 6.19 30.03 -29.71
CA SER A 151 5.33 30.13 -30.88
C SER A 151 4.04 29.31 -30.79
N ARG A 152 4.03 28.27 -29.93
CA ARG A 152 2.90 27.38 -29.66
C ARG A 152 2.10 27.76 -28.41
N GLY A 153 2.55 28.77 -27.65
CA GLY A 153 1.89 29.21 -26.42
C GLY A 153 2.02 28.22 -25.24
N GLU A 154 3.02 27.34 -25.28
CA GLU A 154 3.25 26.27 -24.27
C GLU A 154 4.04 26.80 -23.07
N SER A 155 3.41 27.61 -22.23
CA SER A 155 4.04 28.31 -21.11
C SER A 155 4.71 27.37 -20.10
N TYR A 156 4.08 26.22 -19.78
CA TYR A 156 4.66 25.24 -18.86
C TYR A 156 5.90 24.56 -19.42
N LYS A 157 5.95 24.29 -20.74
CA LYS A 157 7.16 23.75 -21.38
C LYS A 157 8.31 24.73 -21.38
N MET A 158 8.03 26.04 -21.53
CA MET A 158 9.05 27.08 -21.39
C MET A 158 9.59 27.16 -19.96
N GLU A 159 8.73 27.10 -18.96
CA GLU A 159 9.14 27.09 -17.55
C GLU A 159 10.01 25.87 -17.20
N ILE A 160 9.63 24.67 -17.69
CA ILE A 160 10.43 23.45 -17.53
C ILE A 160 11.79 23.58 -18.20
N LEU A 161 11.83 24.13 -19.42
CA LEU A 161 13.06 24.36 -20.16
C LEU A 161 14.00 25.34 -19.43
N ASP A 162 13.46 26.46 -18.95
CA ASP A 162 14.21 27.50 -18.24
C ASP A 162 14.86 26.98 -16.95
N GLU A 163 14.23 26.05 -16.24
CA GLU A 163 14.69 25.58 -14.95
C GLU A 163 15.50 24.28 -14.99
N ASN A 164 15.14 23.35 -15.89
CA ASN A 164 15.67 21.99 -15.85
C ASN A 164 16.68 21.67 -16.97
N VAL A 165 16.89 22.59 -17.92
CA VAL A 165 17.80 22.37 -19.05
C VAL A 165 18.84 23.50 -19.11
N ALA A 166 20.11 23.14 -19.01
CA ALA A 166 21.20 24.11 -19.12
C ALA A 166 21.21 24.78 -20.49
N ARG A 167 21.64 26.06 -20.55
CA ARG A 167 21.62 26.87 -21.80
C ARG A 167 22.50 26.31 -22.92
N ASP A 168 23.51 25.57 -22.57
CA ASP A 168 24.48 24.89 -23.48
C ASP A 168 24.07 23.46 -23.84
N ASP A 169 23.01 22.94 -23.19
CA ASP A 169 22.44 21.63 -23.48
C ASP A 169 21.62 21.63 -24.79
N ARG A 170 21.46 20.43 -25.32
CA ARG A 170 20.65 20.18 -26.52
C ARG A 170 19.46 19.28 -26.18
N PRO A 171 18.31 19.85 -25.74
CA PRO A 171 17.13 19.08 -25.43
C PRO A 171 16.58 18.32 -26.63
N GLY A 172 15.98 17.16 -26.36
CA GLY A 172 15.29 16.36 -27.37
C GLY A 172 13.86 16.84 -27.55
N LEU A 173 13.49 17.28 -28.74
CA LEU A 173 12.09 17.50 -29.14
C LEU A 173 11.58 16.29 -29.89
N TYR A 174 10.44 15.77 -29.46
CA TYR A 174 9.77 14.63 -30.05
C TYR A 174 8.58 15.10 -30.90
N HIS A 175 8.67 14.86 -32.19
CA HIS A 175 7.67 15.23 -33.18
C HIS A 175 6.70 14.07 -33.41
N HIS A 176 5.43 14.34 -33.17
CA HIS A 176 4.29 13.46 -33.40
C HIS A 176 3.38 14.12 -34.46
N GLU A 177 3.83 14.08 -35.73
CA GLU A 177 3.22 14.89 -36.81
C GLU A 177 3.26 16.40 -36.46
N GLU A 178 2.11 17.05 -36.25
CA GLU A 178 2.02 18.46 -35.86
C GLU A 178 2.23 18.71 -34.35
N TYR A 179 2.13 17.68 -33.51
CA TYR A 179 2.37 17.82 -32.06
C TYR A 179 3.86 17.67 -31.74
N ILE A 180 4.37 18.54 -30.88
CA ILE A 180 5.75 18.50 -30.43
C ILE A 180 5.77 18.50 -28.90
N ASP A 181 6.53 17.57 -28.34
CA ASP A 181 6.77 17.52 -26.90
C ASP A 181 8.27 17.51 -26.58
N MET A 182 8.63 17.81 -25.34
CA MET A 182 10.00 17.80 -24.83
C MET A 182 10.12 16.85 -23.65
N CYS A 183 11.02 15.89 -23.76
CA CYS A 183 11.34 14.98 -22.67
C CYS A 183 12.73 14.36 -22.84
N ARG A 184 13.17 13.56 -21.86
CA ARG A 184 14.45 12.84 -21.93
C ARG A 184 14.40 11.60 -22.82
N GLY A 185 13.21 11.07 -23.08
CA GLY A 185 13.02 9.80 -23.79
C GLY A 185 13.48 8.57 -22.97
N PRO A 186 13.66 7.40 -23.61
CA PRO A 186 13.34 7.13 -25.01
C PRO A 186 11.84 6.95 -25.26
N HIS A 187 11.46 6.98 -26.55
CA HIS A 187 10.12 6.68 -27.05
C HIS A 187 10.13 5.54 -28.06
N VAL A 188 8.96 4.97 -28.28
CA VAL A 188 8.78 3.98 -29.36
C VAL A 188 9.04 4.61 -30.73
N PRO A 189 9.59 3.87 -31.72
CA PRO A 189 9.91 4.42 -33.03
C PRO A 189 8.67 4.84 -33.85
N HIS A 190 7.51 4.27 -33.56
CA HIS A 190 6.22 4.65 -34.17
C HIS A 190 5.04 4.32 -33.25
N MET A 191 3.94 5.05 -33.35
CA MET A 191 2.77 4.91 -32.47
C MET A 191 2.01 3.59 -32.61
N GLY A 192 2.34 2.76 -33.59
CA GLY A 192 1.79 1.40 -33.71
C GLY A 192 2.09 0.48 -32.52
N PHE A 193 3.06 0.82 -31.66
CA PHE A 193 3.31 0.11 -30.41
C PHE A 193 2.36 0.51 -29.26
N CYS A 194 1.71 1.67 -29.38
CA CYS A 194 0.79 2.22 -28.38
C CYS A 194 -0.67 1.90 -28.72
N GLN A 195 -1.03 0.60 -28.82
CA GLN A 195 -2.39 0.19 -29.20
C GLN A 195 -3.22 -0.36 -28.01
N ASN A 196 -2.55 -0.76 -26.93
CA ASN A 196 -3.20 -1.40 -25.80
C ASN A 196 -3.14 -0.50 -24.57
N PHE A 197 -3.97 0.51 -24.54
CA PHE A 197 -4.08 1.49 -23.47
C PHE A 197 -5.53 1.70 -23.05
N LYS A 198 -5.72 2.34 -21.90
CA LYS A 198 -7.01 2.80 -21.38
C LYS A 198 -6.81 4.09 -20.61
N LEU A 199 -7.64 5.10 -20.85
CA LEU A 199 -7.76 6.25 -19.98
C LEU A 199 -8.66 5.89 -18.79
N LEU A 200 -8.26 6.26 -17.57
CA LEU A 200 -8.88 5.78 -16.34
C LEU A 200 -9.78 6.84 -15.70
N ASN A 201 -9.22 7.99 -15.36
CA ASN A 201 -9.93 9.05 -14.65
C ASN A 201 -9.24 10.41 -14.82
N ILE A 202 -9.95 11.46 -14.37
CA ILE A 202 -9.45 12.84 -14.30
C ILE A 202 -9.44 13.27 -12.84
N ALA A 203 -8.39 13.96 -12.43
CA ALA A 203 -8.27 14.55 -11.09
C ALA A 203 -7.69 15.96 -11.17
N GLY A 204 -7.92 16.77 -10.14
CA GLY A 204 -7.20 18.03 -9.96
C GLY A 204 -5.81 17.78 -9.41
N ALA A 205 -4.81 18.51 -9.89
CA ALA A 205 -3.46 18.48 -9.37
C ALA A 205 -2.83 19.88 -9.40
N TYR A 206 -2.30 20.34 -8.28
CA TYR A 206 -1.58 21.62 -8.26
C TYR A 206 -0.26 21.51 -9.03
N TRP A 207 0.04 22.52 -9.85
CA TRP A 207 1.31 22.56 -10.55
C TRP A 207 2.48 22.43 -9.58
N ARG A 208 3.35 21.45 -9.83
CA ARG A 208 4.51 21.08 -8.97
C ARG A 208 4.13 20.66 -7.55
N GLY A 209 2.90 20.23 -7.32
CA GLY A 209 2.44 19.82 -6.00
C GLY A 209 2.30 20.94 -4.97
N ASN A 210 2.45 22.21 -5.37
CA ASN A 210 2.31 23.35 -4.50
C ASN A 210 0.89 23.94 -4.60
N SER A 211 0.16 23.97 -3.48
CA SER A 211 -1.21 24.49 -3.40
C SER A 211 -1.37 25.98 -3.76
N ASP A 212 -0.29 26.74 -3.75
CA ASP A 212 -0.29 28.16 -4.14
C ASP A 212 -0.25 28.33 -5.67
N ASN A 213 0.12 27.29 -6.40
CA ASN A 213 0.13 27.28 -7.86
C ASN A 213 -1.24 26.93 -8.45
N LYS A 214 -1.38 27.16 -9.76
CA LYS A 214 -2.60 26.84 -10.50
C LYS A 214 -2.95 25.37 -10.40
N MET A 215 -4.22 25.07 -10.19
CA MET A 215 -4.74 23.72 -10.26
C MET A 215 -4.91 23.31 -11.74
N LEU A 216 -4.24 22.24 -12.14
CA LEU A 216 -4.30 21.62 -13.44
C LEU A 216 -5.25 20.42 -13.43
N GLN A 217 -5.65 19.97 -14.61
CA GLN A 217 -6.38 18.72 -14.77
C GLN A 217 -5.40 17.61 -15.12
N ARG A 218 -5.38 16.56 -14.31
CA ARG A 218 -4.53 15.39 -14.48
C ARG A 218 -5.35 14.24 -15.03
N ILE A 219 -5.00 13.79 -16.24
CA ILE A 219 -5.62 12.64 -16.88
C ILE A 219 -4.74 11.42 -16.66
N TYR A 220 -5.29 10.40 -16.00
CA TYR A 220 -4.62 9.12 -15.78
C TYR A 220 -4.93 8.13 -16.88
N GLY A 221 -3.91 7.37 -17.30
CA GLY A 221 -4.04 6.27 -18.22
C GLY A 221 -3.12 5.11 -17.87
N THR A 222 -3.40 3.96 -18.47
CA THR A 222 -2.54 2.78 -18.39
C THR A 222 -2.29 2.21 -19.77
N ALA A 223 -1.15 1.52 -19.95
CA ALA A 223 -0.83 0.83 -21.20
C ALA A 223 -0.06 -0.45 -20.93
N PHE A 224 -0.24 -1.44 -21.81
CA PHE A 224 0.40 -2.74 -21.76
C PHE A 224 0.86 -3.17 -23.16
N HIS A 225 1.81 -4.10 -23.20
CA HIS A 225 2.36 -4.63 -24.45
C HIS A 225 1.34 -5.44 -25.25
N ASP A 226 0.34 -6.06 -24.59
CA ASP A 226 -0.73 -6.79 -25.26
C ASP A 226 -2.11 -6.54 -24.65
N LYS A 227 -3.15 -6.91 -25.40
CA LYS A 227 -4.55 -6.73 -25.00
C LYS A 227 -4.95 -7.60 -23.80
N LYS A 228 -4.35 -8.78 -23.65
CA LYS A 228 -4.67 -9.70 -22.55
C LYS A 228 -4.15 -9.15 -21.21
N ALA A 229 -2.93 -8.63 -21.20
CA ALA A 229 -2.34 -7.97 -20.04
C ALA A 229 -3.14 -6.71 -19.63
N LEU A 230 -3.53 -5.88 -20.61
CA LEU A 230 -4.40 -4.73 -20.35
C LEU A 230 -5.75 -5.17 -19.74
N GLN A 231 -6.41 -6.16 -20.33
CA GLN A 231 -7.71 -6.63 -19.83
C GLN A 231 -7.58 -7.22 -18.41
N ALA A 232 -6.53 -7.99 -18.14
CA ALA A 232 -6.26 -8.52 -16.80
C ALA A 232 -6.07 -7.38 -15.77
N HIS A 233 -5.34 -6.33 -16.15
CA HIS A 233 -5.18 -5.15 -15.29
C HIS A 233 -6.50 -4.41 -15.04
N LEU A 234 -7.31 -4.19 -16.08
CA LEU A 234 -8.62 -3.53 -15.95
C LEU A 234 -9.57 -4.34 -15.07
N THR A 235 -9.61 -5.67 -15.24
CA THR A 235 -10.39 -6.55 -14.37
C THR A 235 -9.94 -6.42 -12.91
N ARG A 236 -8.63 -6.34 -12.67
CA ARG A 236 -8.06 -6.15 -11.33
C ARG A 236 -8.47 -4.80 -10.72
N LEU A 237 -8.48 -3.72 -11.52
CA LEU A 237 -8.97 -2.40 -11.07
C LEU A 237 -10.47 -2.42 -10.73
N GLU A 238 -11.29 -3.10 -11.54
CA GLU A 238 -12.72 -3.26 -11.26
C GLU A 238 -12.98 -4.06 -9.99
N GLU A 239 -12.24 -5.15 -9.78
CA GLU A 239 -12.32 -5.93 -8.54
C GLU A 239 -11.86 -5.11 -7.33
N ALA A 240 -10.78 -4.32 -7.47
CA ALA A 240 -10.34 -3.40 -6.42
C ALA A 240 -11.42 -2.39 -6.05
N ALA A 241 -12.09 -1.78 -7.05
CA ALA A 241 -13.17 -0.84 -6.83
C ALA A 241 -14.42 -1.46 -6.16
N LYS A 242 -14.69 -2.75 -6.43
CA LYS A 242 -15.76 -3.50 -5.76
C LYS A 242 -15.42 -3.81 -4.30
N ARG A 243 -14.13 -4.02 -4.00
CA ARG A 243 -13.62 -4.38 -2.67
C ARG A 243 -13.23 -3.18 -1.80
N ASP A 244 -13.33 -1.95 -2.33
CA ASP A 244 -12.94 -0.72 -1.62
C ASP A 244 -13.54 -0.68 -0.20
N HIS A 245 -12.66 -0.62 0.81
CA HIS A 245 -13.03 -0.65 2.23
C HIS A 245 -13.97 0.48 2.64
N ARG A 246 -13.93 1.63 1.96
CA ARG A 246 -14.83 2.76 2.23
C ARG A 246 -16.26 2.43 1.80
N LYS A 247 -16.41 1.77 0.65
CA LYS A 247 -17.70 1.36 0.10
C LYS A 247 -18.30 0.21 0.93
N ILE A 248 -17.49 -0.82 1.18
CA ILE A 248 -17.92 -1.99 1.99
C ILE A 248 -18.16 -1.56 3.44
N GLY A 249 -17.30 -0.73 4.01
CA GLY A 249 -17.46 -0.20 5.36
C GLY A 249 -18.78 0.53 5.56
N LYS A 250 -19.20 1.34 4.57
CA LYS A 250 -20.52 1.98 4.57
C LYS A 250 -21.66 0.97 4.42
N GLN A 251 -21.52 -0.02 3.53
CA GLN A 251 -22.56 -1.06 3.31
C GLN A 251 -22.80 -1.92 4.54
N LEU A 252 -21.76 -2.24 5.29
CA LEU A 252 -21.80 -3.09 6.48
C LEU A 252 -21.92 -2.29 7.78
N ASP A 253 -22.04 -0.96 7.71
CA ASP A 253 -22.14 -0.07 8.86
C ASP A 253 -20.96 -0.24 9.83
N LEU A 254 -19.72 -0.18 9.31
CA LEU A 254 -18.51 -0.42 10.10
C LEU A 254 -17.95 0.86 10.70
N PHE A 255 -17.87 1.93 9.93
CA PHE A 255 -17.28 3.20 10.33
C PHE A 255 -17.69 4.34 9.40
N HIS A 256 -17.44 5.57 9.84
CA HIS A 256 -17.43 6.76 8.96
C HIS A 256 -16.30 7.71 9.32
N MET A 257 -16.07 8.67 8.43
CA MET A 257 -15.13 9.78 8.62
C MET A 257 -15.85 11.09 8.29
N GLN A 258 -15.52 12.16 9.00
CA GLN A 258 -16.15 13.48 8.80
C GLN A 258 -15.17 14.63 8.99
N GLN A 259 -15.60 15.84 8.61
CA GLN A 259 -14.70 17.01 8.54
C GLN A 259 -14.23 17.50 9.92
N GLU A 260 -14.99 17.28 10.98
CA GLU A 260 -14.64 17.70 12.33
C GLU A 260 -13.48 16.90 12.93
N ALA A 261 -13.16 15.73 12.35
CA ALA A 261 -12.03 14.89 12.75
C ALA A 261 -11.31 14.32 11.52
N PRO A 262 -10.62 15.16 10.73
CA PRO A 262 -10.02 14.73 9.46
C PRO A 262 -8.92 13.72 9.69
N GLY A 263 -9.05 12.54 9.07
CA GLY A 263 -8.12 11.43 9.23
C GLY A 263 -8.27 10.66 10.55
N MET A 264 -9.40 10.79 11.24
CA MET A 264 -9.73 10.02 12.44
C MET A 264 -11.02 9.25 12.23
N VAL A 265 -11.10 8.03 12.74
CA VAL A 265 -12.18 7.08 12.44
C VAL A 265 -13.25 7.11 13.51
N PHE A 266 -14.52 7.26 13.10
CA PHE A 266 -15.68 7.03 13.94
C PHE A 266 -16.15 5.56 13.74
N TRP A 267 -15.84 4.71 14.70
CA TRP A 267 -16.22 3.31 14.64
C TRP A 267 -17.68 3.10 15.05
N HIS A 268 -18.44 2.42 14.18
CA HIS A 268 -19.78 1.97 14.52
C HIS A 268 -19.73 0.63 15.27
N HIS A 269 -20.86 0.19 15.80
CA HIS A 269 -20.93 -1.05 16.57
C HIS A 269 -20.33 -2.26 15.82
N ASN A 270 -20.65 -2.40 14.54
CA ASN A 270 -20.18 -3.51 13.72
C ASN A 270 -18.66 -3.45 13.51
N GLY A 271 -18.12 -2.29 13.17
CA GLY A 271 -16.67 -2.12 13.01
C GLY A 271 -15.92 -2.25 14.31
N TRP A 272 -16.48 -1.71 15.40
CA TRP A 272 -15.88 -1.83 16.71
C TRP A 272 -15.84 -3.28 17.23
N SER A 273 -16.78 -4.12 16.82
CA SER A 273 -16.74 -5.56 17.15
C SER A 273 -15.55 -6.26 16.50
N ILE A 274 -15.25 -5.95 15.24
CA ILE A 274 -14.05 -6.47 14.54
C ILE A 274 -12.78 -5.97 15.24
N PHE A 275 -12.73 -4.68 15.56
CA PHE A 275 -11.59 -4.07 16.24
C PHE A 275 -11.28 -4.79 17.57
N ARG A 276 -12.29 -5.00 18.40
CA ARG A 276 -12.15 -5.73 19.66
C ARG A 276 -11.72 -7.18 19.48
N ASP A 277 -12.22 -7.87 18.47
CA ASP A 277 -11.83 -9.26 18.20
C ASP A 277 -10.35 -9.35 17.81
N LEU A 278 -9.82 -8.37 17.05
CA LEU A 278 -8.40 -8.27 16.78
C LEU A 278 -7.57 -7.99 18.03
N GLU A 279 -8.02 -7.09 18.90
CA GLU A 279 -7.37 -6.86 20.19
C GLU A 279 -7.35 -8.13 21.05
N ILE A 280 -8.47 -8.86 21.14
CA ILE A 280 -8.56 -10.12 21.89
C ILE A 280 -7.60 -11.16 21.29
N PHE A 281 -7.55 -11.27 19.98
CA PHE A 281 -6.63 -12.18 19.28
C PHE A 281 -5.16 -11.86 19.60
N ILE A 282 -4.77 -10.59 19.48
CA ILE A 282 -3.38 -10.19 19.77
C ILE A 282 -3.07 -10.36 21.27
N ARG A 283 -4.01 -10.06 22.21
CA ARG A 283 -3.80 -10.32 23.65
C ARG A 283 -3.53 -11.79 23.95
N GLN A 284 -4.21 -12.70 23.25
CA GLN A 284 -3.92 -14.13 23.40
C GLN A 284 -2.48 -14.45 22.94
N LYS A 285 -2.05 -13.89 21.79
CA LYS A 285 -0.68 -14.03 21.33
C LYS A 285 0.32 -13.39 22.30
N LEU A 286 0.04 -12.22 22.84
CA LEU A 286 0.88 -11.57 23.86
C LEU A 286 1.09 -12.48 25.08
N ASN A 287 0.02 -13.10 25.58
CA ASN A 287 0.10 -14.05 26.70
C ASN A 287 0.90 -15.31 26.35
N GLU A 288 0.71 -15.89 25.16
CA GLU A 288 1.46 -17.06 24.67
C GLU A 288 2.95 -16.78 24.59
N TYR A 289 3.35 -15.55 24.21
CA TYR A 289 4.75 -15.13 24.06
C TYR A 289 5.32 -14.39 25.28
N GLY A 290 4.59 -14.34 26.39
CA GLY A 290 5.05 -13.81 27.69
C GLY A 290 5.22 -12.29 27.72
N TYR A 291 4.38 -11.54 27.02
CA TYR A 291 4.37 -10.07 27.09
C TYR A 291 3.52 -9.57 28.26
N GLN A 292 3.93 -8.45 28.82
CA GLN A 292 3.18 -7.68 29.81
C GLN A 292 2.47 -6.51 29.11
N GLU A 293 1.15 -6.47 29.17
CA GLU A 293 0.39 -5.34 28.62
C GLU A 293 0.50 -4.13 29.55
N VAL A 294 0.90 -2.99 29.01
CA VAL A 294 1.05 -1.72 29.73
C VAL A 294 0.23 -0.63 29.06
N LYS A 295 0.09 0.54 29.72
CA LYS A 295 -0.62 1.69 29.14
C LYS A 295 0.12 2.98 29.48
N GLY A 296 0.63 3.66 28.46
CA GLY A 296 1.24 4.97 28.56
C GLY A 296 0.23 6.12 28.38
N PRO A 297 0.54 7.34 28.89
CA PRO A 297 -0.30 8.51 28.67
C PRO A 297 -0.32 8.91 27.18
N LEU A 298 -1.43 9.48 26.73
CA LEU A 298 -1.61 9.93 25.36
C LEU A 298 -0.80 11.21 25.06
N MET A 299 -0.75 12.12 26.04
CA MET A 299 -0.12 13.43 25.92
C MET A 299 1.03 13.54 26.91
N MET A 300 2.20 13.94 26.44
CA MET A 300 3.42 14.07 27.23
C MET A 300 4.15 15.39 26.95
N ASP A 301 4.86 15.87 27.95
CA ASP A 301 5.62 17.13 27.90
C ASP A 301 6.69 17.11 26.79
N ARG A 302 6.90 18.23 26.15
CA ARG A 302 7.90 18.46 25.09
C ARG A 302 9.31 17.97 25.47
N VAL A 303 9.72 18.15 26.71
CA VAL A 303 11.06 17.75 27.20
C VAL A 303 11.36 16.27 26.95
N LEU A 304 10.34 15.39 27.07
CA LEU A 304 10.54 13.97 26.77
C LEU A 304 10.83 13.74 25.28
N TRP A 305 10.16 14.48 24.42
CA TRP A 305 10.32 14.38 22.95
C TRP A 305 11.67 14.96 22.49
N GLU A 306 12.14 16.02 23.13
CA GLU A 306 13.49 16.59 22.89
C GLU A 306 14.58 15.60 23.32
N ARG A 307 14.47 15.03 24.52
CA ARG A 307 15.44 14.05 25.03
C ARG A 307 15.52 12.82 24.15
N SER A 308 14.39 12.32 23.68
CA SER A 308 14.35 11.15 22.79
C SER A 308 14.77 11.47 21.34
N GLY A 309 14.86 12.73 20.94
CA GLY A 309 15.22 13.17 19.59
C GLY A 309 14.04 13.24 18.61
N HIS A 310 12.83 12.92 19.06
CA HIS A 310 11.64 13.00 18.19
C HIS A 310 11.34 14.45 17.81
N TRP A 311 11.54 15.41 18.73
CA TRP A 311 11.26 16.81 18.46
C TRP A 311 12.10 17.37 17.30
N ASP A 312 13.37 16.98 17.19
CA ASP A 312 14.27 17.47 16.14
C ASP A 312 14.06 16.78 14.78
N LYS A 313 13.60 15.52 14.81
CA LYS A 313 13.56 14.68 13.60
C LYS A 313 12.13 14.44 13.07
N TYR A 314 11.11 14.70 13.90
CA TYR A 314 9.73 14.28 13.64
C TYR A 314 8.69 15.36 13.99
N ALA A 315 9.09 16.60 14.31
CA ALA A 315 8.21 17.67 14.78
C ALA A 315 7.05 17.97 13.83
N ASP A 316 7.31 18.00 12.51
CA ASP A 316 6.31 18.32 11.49
C ASP A 316 5.15 17.30 11.45
N ALA A 317 5.41 16.08 11.91
CA ALA A 317 4.41 15.03 12.00
C ALA A 317 3.71 14.95 13.37
N MET A 318 3.99 15.84 14.33
CA MET A 318 3.43 15.80 15.66
C MET A 318 2.28 16.79 15.84
N PHE A 319 1.21 16.39 16.54
CA PHE A 319 0.21 17.31 17.06
C PHE A 319 0.69 17.87 18.41
N THR A 320 0.80 19.19 18.48
CA THR A 320 1.25 19.89 19.69
C THR A 320 0.14 20.72 20.29
N THR A 321 0.20 20.95 21.59
CA THR A 321 -0.71 21.83 22.34
C THR A 321 0.03 22.48 23.49
N SER A 322 -0.53 23.55 24.04
CA SER A 322 0.02 24.23 25.21
C SER A 322 -1.03 24.37 26.31
N SER A 323 -0.61 24.17 27.56
CA SER A 323 -1.41 24.39 28.75
C SER A 323 -0.50 24.75 29.91
N GLU A 324 -0.95 25.64 30.80
CA GLU A 324 -0.23 26.04 32.02
C GLU A 324 1.25 26.46 31.77
N ASN A 325 1.50 27.18 30.67
CA ASN A 325 2.83 27.60 30.20
C ASN A 325 3.80 26.43 29.87
N ARG A 326 3.27 25.27 29.53
CA ARG A 326 4.00 24.11 29.06
C ARG A 326 3.56 23.70 27.66
N GLU A 327 4.49 23.19 26.88
CA GLU A 327 4.21 22.57 25.58
C GLU A 327 4.13 21.06 25.73
N TYR A 328 3.13 20.48 25.08
CA TYR A 328 2.87 19.05 25.06
C TYR A 328 2.75 18.57 23.63
N ALA A 329 3.03 17.29 23.41
CA ALA A 329 2.66 16.61 22.17
C ALA A 329 1.76 15.42 22.44
N ILE A 330 0.80 15.19 21.55
CA ILE A 330 0.08 13.94 21.48
C ILE A 330 1.05 12.91 20.90
N LYS A 331 1.20 11.76 21.55
CA LYS A 331 2.23 10.78 21.19
C LYS A 331 2.11 10.30 19.74
N PRO A 332 3.17 10.44 18.90
CA PRO A 332 3.24 9.83 17.59
C PRO A 332 3.74 8.37 17.64
N MET A 333 4.36 7.99 18.77
CA MET A 333 4.96 6.68 19.06
C MET A 333 4.89 6.37 20.55
N ASN A 334 4.97 5.08 20.92
CA ASN A 334 4.89 4.64 22.32
C ASN A 334 6.26 4.48 23.00
N CYS A 335 7.34 4.38 22.23
CA CYS A 335 8.67 4.03 22.72
C CYS A 335 9.19 4.89 23.88
N PRO A 336 9.10 6.24 23.88
CA PRO A 336 9.57 7.01 25.03
C PRO A 336 8.75 6.72 26.29
N GLY A 337 7.46 6.47 26.17
CA GLY A 337 6.59 6.10 27.29
C GLY A 337 6.97 4.76 27.93
N HIS A 338 7.25 3.75 27.11
CA HIS A 338 7.67 2.43 27.62
C HIS A 338 9.03 2.48 28.31
N ILE A 339 9.96 3.31 27.83
CA ILE A 339 11.24 3.53 28.53
C ILE A 339 11.00 4.19 29.90
N GLN A 340 10.03 5.13 30.01
CA GLN A 340 9.69 5.70 31.32
C GLN A 340 9.11 4.65 32.29
N ILE A 341 8.33 3.67 31.78
CA ILE A 341 7.83 2.55 32.58
C ILE A 341 9.00 1.64 32.99
N PHE A 342 9.90 1.31 32.06
CA PHE A 342 11.10 0.52 32.35
C PHE A 342 11.97 1.15 33.44
N ASN A 343 12.11 2.46 33.43
CA ASN A 343 12.92 3.23 34.39
C ASN A 343 12.32 3.25 35.81
N GLN A 344 11.07 2.77 36.00
CA GLN A 344 10.49 2.67 37.34
C GLN A 344 11.04 1.44 38.09
N GLY A 345 11.79 1.70 39.16
CA GLY A 345 12.44 0.67 39.95
C GLY A 345 13.72 0.11 39.31
N LEU A 346 14.50 -0.57 40.14
CA LEU A 346 15.74 -1.19 39.72
C LEU A 346 15.46 -2.47 38.93
N LYS A 347 16.11 -2.63 37.81
CA LYS A 347 16.06 -3.85 36.98
C LYS A 347 17.45 -4.53 37.04
N SER A 348 17.45 -5.86 37.01
CA SER A 348 18.68 -6.67 36.92
C SER A 348 18.68 -7.49 35.61
N TYR A 349 19.82 -8.04 35.25
CA TYR A 349 19.95 -8.94 34.10
C TYR A 349 19.00 -10.15 34.17
N ARG A 350 18.54 -10.55 35.37
CA ARG A 350 17.60 -11.66 35.59
C ARG A 350 16.14 -11.29 35.23
N ASP A 351 15.86 -9.98 35.15
CA ASP A 351 14.55 -9.47 34.76
C ASP A 351 14.41 -9.35 33.21
N LEU A 352 15.53 -9.57 32.49
CA LEU A 352 15.56 -9.49 31.03
C LEU A 352 15.51 -10.89 30.40
N PRO A 353 14.85 -11.07 29.23
CA PRO A 353 14.20 -10.03 28.45
C PRO A 353 12.87 -9.59 29.06
N LEU A 354 12.64 -8.28 29.15
CA LEU A 354 11.38 -7.70 29.60
C LEU A 354 10.56 -7.25 28.38
N ARG A 355 9.44 -7.89 28.14
CA ARG A 355 8.57 -7.65 26.96
C ARG A 355 7.35 -6.86 27.38
N MET A 356 7.24 -5.60 26.95
CA MET A 356 6.11 -4.72 27.20
C MET A 356 5.33 -4.50 25.92
N ALA A 357 4.00 -4.62 25.96
CA ALA A 357 3.12 -4.37 24.81
C ALA A 357 2.01 -3.38 25.18
N GLU A 358 1.56 -2.60 24.20
CA GLU A 358 0.48 -1.63 24.35
C GLU A 358 -0.35 -1.57 23.07
N PHE A 359 -1.69 -1.59 23.20
CA PHE A 359 -2.56 -1.02 22.17
C PHE A 359 -2.49 0.50 22.30
N GLY A 360 -1.49 1.06 21.63
CA GLY A 360 -1.10 2.47 21.76
C GLY A 360 -1.83 3.35 20.76
N SER A 361 -2.71 4.24 21.26
CA SER A 361 -3.31 5.27 20.41
C SER A 361 -2.26 6.32 20.07
N CYS A 362 -1.87 6.39 18.80
CA CYS A 362 -0.88 7.30 18.26
C CYS A 362 -1.52 8.29 17.28
N HIS A 363 -0.95 9.50 17.17
CA HIS A 363 -1.43 10.50 16.25
C HIS A 363 -0.26 11.07 15.44
N ARG A 364 -0.42 11.13 14.12
CA ARG A 364 0.56 11.70 13.20
C ARG A 364 -0.13 12.71 12.28
N ASN A 365 0.44 13.90 12.16
CA ASN A 365 -0.10 14.97 11.32
C ASN A 365 0.19 14.69 9.83
N GLU A 366 -0.39 13.61 9.32
CA GLU A 366 -0.27 13.26 7.90
C GLU A 366 -0.88 14.36 7.02
N PRO A 367 -0.25 14.70 5.87
CA PRO A 367 -0.82 15.66 4.92
C PRO A 367 -2.20 15.24 4.45
N SER A 368 -3.13 16.18 4.30
CA SER A 368 -4.52 15.89 3.91
C SER A 368 -4.64 15.13 2.60
N GLY A 369 -3.78 15.44 1.62
CA GLY A 369 -3.76 14.76 0.31
C GLY A 369 -3.27 13.31 0.34
N SER A 370 -2.67 12.86 1.45
CA SER A 370 -2.20 11.49 1.62
C SER A 370 -3.21 10.59 2.34
N LEU A 371 -4.29 11.15 2.90
CA LEU A 371 -5.30 10.39 3.63
C LEU A 371 -6.11 9.47 2.70
N HIS A 372 -6.35 8.23 3.14
CA HIS A 372 -7.07 7.25 2.33
C HIS A 372 -7.92 6.31 3.19
N GLY A 373 -9.19 6.70 3.43
CA GLY A 373 -10.09 5.93 4.28
C GLY A 373 -9.45 5.56 5.61
N ILE A 374 -9.55 4.29 6.02
CA ILE A 374 -8.87 3.79 7.22
C ILE A 374 -7.47 3.21 6.94
N MET A 375 -7.02 3.19 5.67
CA MET A 375 -5.69 2.71 5.29
C MET A 375 -4.57 3.71 5.64
N ARG A 376 -4.84 5.01 5.57
CA ARG A 376 -3.93 6.06 5.98
C ARG A 376 -4.68 7.17 6.72
N VAL A 377 -4.46 7.21 8.02
CA VAL A 377 -5.19 8.05 8.98
C VAL A 377 -4.22 8.90 9.81
N ARG A 378 -4.74 9.87 10.54
CA ARG A 378 -3.99 10.70 11.48
C ARG A 378 -4.04 10.16 12.91
N GLY A 379 -5.15 9.54 13.30
CA GLY A 379 -5.31 8.87 14.59
C GLY A 379 -5.48 7.37 14.40
N PHE A 380 -4.62 6.57 15.02
CA PHE A 380 -4.61 5.11 14.87
C PHE A 380 -4.17 4.42 16.15
N THR A 381 -4.54 3.15 16.27
CA THR A 381 -4.10 2.28 17.35
C THR A 381 -3.08 1.27 16.83
N GLN A 382 -1.92 1.22 17.46
CA GLN A 382 -0.84 0.32 17.10
C GLN A 382 -0.75 -0.84 18.11
N ASP A 383 -0.56 -2.06 17.62
CA ASP A 383 -0.22 -3.25 18.44
C ASP A 383 1.28 -3.25 18.75
N ASP A 384 1.70 -2.25 19.46
CA ASP A 384 3.11 -1.92 19.68
C ASP A 384 3.69 -2.69 20.85
N ALA A 385 4.97 -3.07 20.75
CA ALA A 385 5.69 -3.66 21.86
C ALA A 385 7.16 -3.28 21.83
N HIS A 386 7.75 -3.23 23.04
CA HIS A 386 9.15 -2.94 23.24
C HIS A 386 9.74 -4.02 24.15
N ILE A 387 10.80 -4.65 23.66
CA ILE A 387 11.50 -5.71 24.37
C ILE A 387 12.84 -5.13 24.81
N PHE A 388 13.07 -5.09 26.12
CA PHE A 388 14.34 -4.72 26.70
C PHE A 388 15.13 -5.98 26.97
N CYS A 389 16.30 -6.11 26.37
CA CYS A 389 17.10 -7.34 26.45
C CYS A 389 18.60 -7.03 26.54
N THR A 390 19.39 -8.05 26.86
CA THR A 390 20.85 -8.01 26.69
C THR A 390 21.22 -8.24 25.23
N GLU A 391 22.46 -7.93 24.85
CA GLU A 391 22.91 -8.15 23.48
C GLU A 391 22.85 -9.63 23.08
N ASP A 392 23.18 -10.54 23.98
CA ASP A 392 23.15 -12.00 23.74
C ASP A 392 21.73 -12.54 23.48
N GLN A 393 20.71 -11.81 23.94
CA GLN A 393 19.30 -12.19 23.77
C GLN A 393 18.71 -11.71 22.45
N ILE A 394 19.37 -10.81 21.70
CA ILE A 394 18.81 -10.18 20.48
C ILE A 394 18.32 -11.22 19.48
N GLN A 395 19.15 -12.19 19.12
CA GLN A 395 18.82 -13.18 18.09
C GLN A 395 17.58 -14.00 18.48
N GLN A 396 17.49 -14.42 19.75
CA GLN A 396 16.35 -15.19 20.25
C GLN A 396 15.05 -14.35 20.21
N GLU A 397 15.11 -13.09 20.64
CA GLU A 397 13.95 -12.21 20.69
C GLU A 397 13.48 -11.80 19.29
N VAL A 398 14.38 -11.46 18.38
CA VAL A 398 14.05 -11.17 16.96
C VAL A 398 13.41 -12.40 16.31
N THR A 399 13.99 -13.59 16.51
CA THR A 399 13.41 -14.86 16.01
C THR A 399 12.00 -15.09 16.54
N SER A 400 11.78 -14.83 17.83
CA SER A 400 10.46 -14.96 18.47
C SER A 400 9.44 -13.99 17.86
N CYS A 401 9.84 -12.73 17.62
CA CYS A 401 9.01 -11.74 16.95
C CYS A 401 8.62 -12.18 15.53
N ILE A 402 9.60 -12.65 14.74
CA ILE A 402 9.35 -13.11 13.37
C ILE A 402 8.35 -14.27 13.36
N LYS A 403 8.53 -15.27 14.24
CA LYS A 403 7.57 -16.39 14.37
C LYS A 403 6.16 -15.91 14.69
N MET A 404 6.03 -14.96 15.61
CA MET A 404 4.73 -14.39 15.99
C MET A 404 4.05 -13.66 14.81
N VAL A 405 4.84 -12.98 13.96
CA VAL A 405 4.34 -12.34 12.72
C VAL A 405 3.79 -13.38 11.75
N TYR A 406 4.57 -14.41 11.42
CA TYR A 406 4.13 -15.46 10.48
C TYR A 406 2.89 -16.21 10.99
N ASP A 407 2.86 -16.59 12.26
CA ASP A 407 1.73 -17.24 12.92
C ASP A 407 0.45 -16.40 12.81
N THR A 408 0.60 -15.10 13.04
CA THR A 408 -0.51 -14.15 12.95
C THR A 408 -1.03 -14.06 11.51
N TYR A 409 -0.16 -13.80 10.55
CA TYR A 409 -0.59 -13.59 9.16
C TYR A 409 -1.19 -14.85 8.54
N THR A 410 -0.66 -16.02 8.87
CA THR A 410 -1.24 -17.30 8.45
C THR A 410 -2.68 -17.49 8.97
N THR A 411 -2.95 -17.05 10.21
CA THR A 411 -4.31 -17.11 10.78
C THR A 411 -5.31 -16.25 9.99
N PHE A 412 -4.86 -15.15 9.39
CA PHE A 412 -5.67 -14.28 8.52
C PHE A 412 -5.63 -14.70 7.03
N GLY A 413 -4.93 -15.78 6.67
CA GLY A 413 -4.88 -16.31 5.31
C GLY A 413 -3.80 -15.71 4.42
N PHE A 414 -2.95 -14.82 4.92
CA PHE A 414 -1.86 -14.25 4.16
C PHE A 414 -0.69 -15.26 4.07
N GLN A 415 -0.40 -15.70 2.86
CA GLN A 415 0.69 -16.67 2.58
C GLN A 415 1.88 -16.00 1.90
N ASN A 416 1.65 -14.97 1.09
CA ASN A 416 2.69 -14.25 0.37
C ASN A 416 3.19 -13.08 1.23
N ILE A 417 4.29 -13.30 1.95
CA ILE A 417 4.93 -12.35 2.84
C ILE A 417 6.31 -12.06 2.29
N VAL A 418 6.56 -10.81 1.90
CA VAL A 418 7.90 -10.35 1.49
C VAL A 418 8.56 -9.64 2.66
N VAL A 419 9.79 -10.07 2.95
CA VAL A 419 10.60 -9.53 4.04
C VAL A 419 11.66 -8.60 3.47
N LYS A 420 11.76 -7.40 4.05
CA LYS A 420 12.74 -6.40 3.66
C LYS A 420 13.54 -5.95 4.88
N LEU A 421 14.82 -5.69 4.68
CA LEU A 421 15.71 -5.12 5.68
C LEU A 421 16.05 -3.69 5.28
N SER A 422 15.56 -2.73 6.05
CA SER A 422 15.81 -1.29 5.83
C SER A 422 17.00 -0.85 6.68
N THR A 423 18.03 -0.34 6.00
CA THR A 423 19.29 0.07 6.60
C THR A 423 19.31 1.55 6.97
N ARG A 424 20.43 2.03 7.49
CA ARG A 424 20.63 3.39 8.02
C ARG A 424 20.23 4.50 7.05
N PRO A 425 19.38 5.47 7.48
CA PRO A 425 19.09 6.66 6.70
C PRO A 425 20.20 7.72 6.83
N GLU A 426 20.19 8.70 5.93
CA GLU A 426 21.12 9.84 5.99
C GLU A 426 20.98 10.63 7.32
N LYS A 427 19.74 10.93 7.72
CA LYS A 427 19.43 11.63 8.98
C LYS A 427 19.16 10.62 10.09
N ARG A 428 20.19 10.29 10.87
CA ARG A 428 20.12 9.28 11.94
C ARG A 428 20.74 9.77 13.25
N VAL A 429 20.55 8.99 14.33
CA VAL A 429 21.25 9.11 15.62
C VAL A 429 22.15 7.88 15.83
N GLY A 430 23.17 8.02 16.68
CA GLY A 430 24.14 6.95 16.97
C GLY A 430 25.35 6.97 16.04
N SER A 431 26.40 6.20 16.41
CA SER A 431 27.62 6.07 15.62
C SER A 431 27.48 5.00 14.53
N ASP A 432 28.38 5.02 13.55
CA ASP A 432 28.38 4.03 12.47
C ASP A 432 28.63 2.61 12.99
N GLU A 433 29.46 2.45 14.03
CA GLU A 433 29.71 1.14 14.65
C GLU A 433 28.44 0.54 15.28
N ILE A 434 27.60 1.38 15.92
CA ILE A 434 26.31 0.94 16.45
C ILE A 434 25.37 0.49 15.31
N TRP A 435 25.37 1.21 14.20
CA TRP A 435 24.56 0.87 13.04
C TRP A 435 25.05 -0.42 12.37
N ASP A 436 26.38 -0.58 12.18
CA ASP A 436 26.96 -1.82 11.63
C ASP A 436 26.57 -3.04 12.47
N LYS A 437 26.68 -2.92 13.80
CA LYS A 437 26.29 -3.97 14.75
C LYS A 437 24.80 -4.30 14.67
N SER A 438 23.96 -3.27 14.60
CA SER A 438 22.50 -3.43 14.55
C SER A 438 22.03 -4.09 13.26
N GLU A 439 22.53 -3.63 12.12
CA GLU A 439 22.22 -4.19 10.81
C GLU A 439 22.67 -5.64 10.70
N GLN A 440 23.90 -5.94 11.15
CA GLN A 440 24.43 -7.30 11.13
C GLN A 440 23.62 -8.26 12.00
N ALA A 441 23.18 -7.84 13.19
CA ALA A 441 22.35 -8.66 14.08
C ALA A 441 21.00 -9.04 13.44
N LEU A 442 20.36 -8.11 12.72
CA LEU A 442 19.12 -8.40 12.00
C LEU A 442 19.36 -9.33 10.79
N ILE A 443 20.46 -9.11 10.04
CA ILE A 443 20.87 -9.98 8.93
C ILE A 443 21.11 -11.42 9.43
N ASP A 444 21.84 -11.59 10.51
CA ASP A 444 22.15 -12.89 11.07
C ASP A 444 20.90 -13.62 11.57
N SER A 445 19.95 -12.88 12.15
CA SER A 445 18.67 -13.44 12.58
C SER A 445 17.84 -13.95 11.39
N LEU A 446 17.76 -13.20 10.30
CA LEU A 446 17.05 -13.61 9.08
C LEU A 446 17.71 -14.82 8.40
N LYS A 447 19.06 -14.81 8.32
CA LYS A 447 19.84 -15.93 7.76
C LYS A 447 19.69 -17.20 8.60
N ALA A 448 19.73 -17.09 9.92
CA ALA A 448 19.55 -18.23 10.83
C ALA A 448 18.17 -18.90 10.70
N MET A 449 17.17 -18.15 10.25
CA MET A 449 15.82 -18.65 9.96
C MET A 449 15.61 -19.06 8.50
N GLU A 450 16.63 -18.93 7.66
CA GLU A 450 16.55 -19.20 6.20
C GLU A 450 15.46 -18.38 5.49
N ILE A 451 15.16 -17.16 5.99
CA ILE A 451 14.15 -16.28 5.40
C ILE A 451 14.80 -15.45 4.29
N PRO A 452 14.28 -15.53 3.04
CA PRO A 452 14.73 -14.65 1.98
C PRO A 452 14.30 -13.20 2.27
N PHE A 453 15.20 -12.24 2.04
CA PHE A 453 14.93 -10.82 2.25
C PHE A 453 15.64 -9.94 1.24
N GLU A 454 15.08 -8.76 1.03
CA GLU A 454 15.63 -7.69 0.19
C GLU A 454 16.20 -6.58 1.08
N ILE A 455 17.33 -5.99 0.68
CA ILE A 455 17.89 -4.83 1.38
C ILE A 455 17.30 -3.55 0.78
N GLN A 456 16.77 -2.69 1.65
CA GLN A 456 16.32 -1.33 1.30
C GLN A 456 17.26 -0.31 1.95
N GLU A 457 18.18 0.20 1.14
CA GLU A 457 19.17 1.16 1.64
C GLU A 457 18.51 2.50 2.00
N GLY A 458 18.84 3.02 3.19
CA GLY A 458 18.40 4.35 3.63
C GLY A 458 16.98 4.44 4.20
N GLU A 459 16.22 3.34 4.24
CA GLU A 459 14.81 3.34 4.65
C GLU A 459 14.58 2.98 6.13
N GLY A 460 15.65 2.82 6.91
CA GLY A 460 15.59 2.55 8.35
C GLY A 460 14.98 3.71 9.15
N ALA A 461 14.59 3.43 10.39
CA ALA A 461 14.18 4.49 11.30
C ALA A 461 15.40 5.34 11.73
N PHE A 462 15.19 6.59 12.14
CA PHE A 462 16.30 7.46 12.52
C PHE A 462 17.12 6.93 13.72
N TYR A 463 16.58 5.99 14.49
CA TYR A 463 17.17 5.41 15.69
C TYR A 463 17.67 3.97 15.51
N GLY A 464 17.32 3.27 14.42
CA GLY A 464 17.78 1.90 14.19
C GLY A 464 17.26 1.26 12.88
N PRO A 465 17.94 0.20 12.41
CA PRO A 465 17.51 -0.59 11.26
C PRO A 465 16.26 -1.40 11.58
N LYS A 466 15.54 -1.81 10.54
CA LYS A 466 14.26 -2.54 10.71
C LYS A 466 14.10 -3.67 9.71
N ILE A 467 13.51 -4.76 10.19
CA ILE A 467 12.88 -5.78 9.33
C ILE A 467 11.44 -5.35 9.09
N GLU A 468 11.00 -5.34 7.85
CA GLU A 468 9.65 -5.01 7.43
C GLU A 468 8.98 -6.22 6.79
N PHE A 469 7.72 -6.44 7.17
CA PHE A 469 6.90 -7.51 6.61
C PHE A 469 5.81 -6.88 5.75
N THR A 470 5.90 -7.16 4.46
CA THR A 470 4.94 -6.69 3.45
C THR A 470 4.01 -7.84 3.07
N LEU A 471 2.71 -7.62 3.26
CA LEU A 471 1.65 -8.52 2.82
C LEU A 471 1.24 -8.18 1.40
N TYR A 472 0.95 -9.19 0.60
CA TYR A 472 0.27 -9.02 -0.67
C TYR A 472 -1.17 -9.50 -0.52
N ASP A 473 -2.12 -8.62 -0.85
CA ASP A 473 -3.53 -8.96 -0.85
C ASP A 473 -3.95 -9.73 -2.11
N CYS A 474 -5.20 -10.17 -2.18
CA CYS A 474 -5.75 -10.91 -3.31
C CYS A 474 -5.75 -10.14 -4.65
N LEU A 475 -5.34 -8.88 -4.65
CA LEU A 475 -5.19 -8.01 -5.82
C LEU A 475 -3.72 -7.70 -6.15
N ASP A 476 -2.78 -8.41 -5.53
CA ASP A 476 -1.32 -8.21 -5.62
C ASP A 476 -0.86 -6.80 -5.17
N ARG A 477 -1.61 -6.14 -4.27
CA ARG A 477 -1.18 -4.86 -3.69
C ARG A 477 -0.33 -5.12 -2.45
N ALA A 478 0.78 -4.41 -2.37
CA ALA A 478 1.73 -4.51 -1.26
C ALA A 478 1.31 -3.65 -0.06
N TRP A 479 1.24 -4.23 1.13
CA TRP A 479 0.90 -3.57 2.38
C TRP A 479 1.97 -3.84 3.44
N GLN A 480 2.75 -2.83 3.76
CA GLN A 480 3.65 -2.91 4.91
C GLN A 480 2.84 -2.86 6.21
N CYS A 481 2.94 -3.91 7.02
CA CYS A 481 2.23 -4.05 8.29
C CYS A 481 3.19 -4.27 9.45
N GLY A 482 3.80 -5.45 9.54
CA GLY A 482 4.69 -5.82 10.64
C GLY A 482 6.07 -5.18 10.53
N THR A 483 6.67 -4.89 11.68
CA THR A 483 8.04 -4.40 11.77
C THR A 483 8.73 -4.98 13.02
N VAL A 484 10.03 -5.25 12.89
CA VAL A 484 10.94 -5.54 14.02
C VAL A 484 12.15 -4.63 13.86
N GLN A 485 12.38 -3.75 14.82
CA GLN A 485 13.43 -2.72 14.75
C GLN A 485 14.37 -2.86 15.94
N LEU A 486 15.67 -2.76 15.69
CA LEU A 486 16.69 -2.87 16.72
C LEU A 486 17.23 -1.49 17.08
N ASP A 487 17.21 -1.15 18.36
CA ASP A 487 17.54 0.18 18.86
C ASP A 487 18.50 0.14 20.05
N PHE A 488 19.69 0.68 19.84
CA PHE A 488 20.70 0.92 20.88
C PHE A 488 20.71 2.38 21.36
N ASN A 489 19.94 3.26 20.74
CA ASN A 489 20.03 4.71 20.91
C ASN A 489 19.04 5.26 21.94
N LEU A 490 17.74 4.97 21.80
CA LEU A 490 16.72 5.53 22.70
C LEU A 490 16.89 5.13 24.17
N PRO A 491 17.26 3.86 24.51
CA PRO A 491 17.55 3.51 25.90
C PRO A 491 18.65 4.38 26.51
N THR A 492 19.74 4.62 25.77
CA THR A 492 20.84 5.50 26.18
C THR A 492 20.37 6.93 26.40
N ARG A 493 19.66 7.50 25.43
CA ARG A 493 19.17 8.89 25.46
C ARG A 493 18.19 9.16 26.60
N LEU A 494 17.38 8.19 26.96
CA LEU A 494 16.37 8.29 28.02
C LEU A 494 16.82 7.68 29.35
N GLY A 495 18.08 7.25 29.45
CA GLY A 495 18.71 6.79 30.68
C GLY A 495 18.20 5.46 31.23
N ALA A 496 17.81 4.54 30.33
CA ALA A 496 17.43 3.18 30.72
C ALA A 496 18.67 2.39 31.16
N THR A 497 18.63 1.80 32.35
CA THR A 497 19.75 0.98 32.88
C THR A 497 19.25 -0.25 33.62
N TYR A 498 20.05 -1.31 33.60
CA TYR A 498 19.88 -2.50 34.43
C TYR A 498 21.19 -2.85 35.13
N VAL A 499 21.12 -3.68 36.15
CA VAL A 499 22.30 -4.16 36.88
C VAL A 499 22.75 -5.48 36.26
N GLY A 500 23.98 -5.53 35.76
CA GLY A 500 24.64 -6.71 35.23
C GLY A 500 25.07 -7.71 36.32
N GLU A 501 25.66 -8.83 35.90
CA GLU A 501 26.10 -9.89 36.81
C GLU A 501 27.19 -9.43 37.78
N SER A 502 28.05 -8.52 37.33
CA SER A 502 29.15 -7.96 38.12
C SER A 502 28.76 -6.69 38.90
N ASN A 503 27.47 -6.42 39.09
CA ASN A 503 26.92 -5.22 39.74
C ASN A 503 27.16 -3.89 39.00
N GLU A 504 27.63 -3.89 37.77
CA GLU A 504 27.77 -2.72 36.93
C GLU A 504 26.40 -2.26 36.38
N ARG A 505 26.30 -0.98 36.06
CA ARG A 505 25.15 -0.42 35.37
C ARG A 505 25.34 -0.52 33.86
N LEU A 506 24.47 -1.29 33.19
CA LEU A 506 24.46 -1.51 31.74
C LEU A 506 23.22 -0.91 31.13
N ILE A 507 23.29 -0.59 29.82
CA ILE A 507 22.21 -0.09 29.04
C ILE A 507 21.60 -1.28 28.28
N PRO A 508 20.25 -1.50 28.35
CA PRO A 508 19.63 -2.57 27.60
C PRO A 508 19.54 -2.22 26.12
N VAL A 509 19.54 -3.23 25.27
CA VAL A 509 19.10 -3.11 23.89
C VAL A 509 17.57 -3.10 23.88
N MET A 510 16.97 -2.32 22.99
CA MET A 510 15.53 -2.28 22.82
C MET A 510 15.13 -2.77 21.43
N ILE A 511 14.17 -3.68 21.37
CA ILE A 511 13.58 -4.16 20.13
C ILE A 511 12.15 -3.60 20.06
N HIS A 512 11.86 -2.82 19.02
CA HIS A 512 10.50 -2.35 18.74
C HIS A 512 9.80 -3.36 17.83
N ARG A 513 8.55 -3.70 18.12
CA ARG A 513 7.81 -4.65 17.35
C ARG A 513 6.34 -4.22 17.18
N ALA A 514 5.86 -4.23 15.97
CA ALA A 514 4.44 -4.23 15.63
C ALA A 514 4.17 -5.43 14.72
N ILE A 515 3.00 -6.08 14.85
CA ILE A 515 2.60 -7.21 13.98
C ILE A 515 1.56 -6.74 12.98
N LEU A 516 0.41 -6.26 13.46
CA LEU A 516 -0.62 -5.69 12.60
C LEU A 516 -0.25 -4.29 12.08
N GLY A 517 0.60 -3.59 12.81
CA GLY A 517 0.94 -2.20 12.63
C GLY A 517 -0.20 -1.30 13.15
N SER A 518 -0.92 -0.58 12.27
CA SER A 518 -2.16 0.10 12.63
C SER A 518 -3.34 -0.86 12.51
N LEU A 519 -4.15 -0.99 13.58
CA LEU A 519 -5.36 -1.80 13.55
C LEU A 519 -6.33 -1.28 12.49
N GLU A 520 -6.44 0.03 12.33
CA GLU A 520 -7.28 0.67 11.30
C GLU A 520 -6.86 0.21 9.90
N ARG A 521 -5.56 0.29 9.57
CA ARG A 521 -5.04 -0.17 8.28
C ARG A 521 -5.27 -1.68 8.10
N PHE A 522 -4.98 -2.47 9.11
CA PHE A 522 -5.14 -3.92 9.03
C PHE A 522 -6.60 -4.33 8.83
N ILE A 523 -7.54 -3.68 9.52
CA ILE A 523 -8.99 -3.86 9.29
C ILE A 523 -9.35 -3.48 7.86
N GLY A 524 -8.83 -2.36 7.35
CA GLY A 524 -9.01 -1.96 5.96
C GLY A 524 -8.55 -3.03 4.97
N ILE A 525 -7.37 -3.61 5.20
CA ILE A 525 -6.84 -4.73 4.41
C ILE A 525 -7.76 -5.94 4.48
N LEU A 526 -8.23 -6.33 5.67
CA LEU A 526 -9.15 -7.46 5.84
C LEU A 526 -10.51 -7.23 5.16
N ILE A 527 -11.05 -6.00 5.21
CA ILE A 527 -12.30 -5.65 4.49
C ILE A 527 -12.12 -5.90 2.99
N GLU A 528 -11.01 -5.48 2.41
CA GLU A 528 -10.74 -5.61 0.97
C GLU A 528 -10.35 -7.04 0.60
N GLU A 529 -9.52 -7.72 1.41
CA GLU A 529 -9.12 -9.12 1.21
C GLU A 529 -10.34 -10.05 1.18
N TYR A 530 -11.18 -9.96 2.20
CA TYR A 530 -12.38 -10.78 2.28
C TYR A 530 -13.57 -10.22 1.49
N ALA A 531 -13.42 -9.07 0.81
CA ALA A 531 -14.54 -8.34 0.21
C ALA A 531 -15.73 -8.16 1.20
N GLY A 532 -15.43 -8.02 2.50
CA GLY A 532 -16.38 -7.95 3.61
C GLY A 532 -17.03 -9.29 4.01
N PHE A 533 -16.67 -10.41 3.37
CA PHE A 533 -17.11 -11.75 3.78
C PHE A 533 -16.21 -12.29 4.91
N PHE A 534 -16.22 -11.61 6.04
CA PHE A 534 -15.39 -11.99 7.19
C PHE A 534 -15.59 -13.46 7.59
N PRO A 535 -14.53 -14.16 8.03
CA PRO A 535 -14.70 -15.45 8.68
C PRO A 535 -15.57 -15.30 9.92
N THR A 536 -16.28 -16.36 10.33
CA THR A 536 -17.32 -16.32 11.36
C THR A 536 -16.85 -15.68 12.67
N TRP A 537 -15.61 -15.94 13.08
CA TRP A 537 -15.06 -15.37 14.32
C TRP A 537 -14.88 -13.84 14.28
N LEU A 538 -14.65 -13.24 13.09
CA LEU A 538 -14.53 -11.78 12.88
C LEU A 538 -15.83 -11.12 12.42
N ALA A 539 -16.84 -11.90 11.98
CA ALA A 539 -18.07 -11.32 11.45
C ALA A 539 -18.80 -10.50 12.51
N PRO A 540 -19.17 -9.23 12.24
CA PRO A 540 -19.88 -8.37 13.21
C PRO A 540 -21.19 -9.00 13.71
N GLU A 541 -21.92 -9.66 12.82
CA GLU A 541 -23.08 -10.47 13.09
C GLU A 541 -22.79 -11.87 12.58
N GLN A 542 -22.72 -12.86 13.49
CA GLN A 542 -22.33 -14.24 13.17
C GLN A 542 -23.50 -15.10 12.74
N ALA A 543 -24.69 -14.80 13.27
CA ALA A 543 -25.91 -15.47 12.89
C ALA A 543 -27.11 -14.51 12.95
N VAL A 544 -28.07 -14.70 12.07
CA VAL A 544 -29.37 -14.04 12.14
C VAL A 544 -30.47 -15.09 12.21
N VAL A 545 -31.40 -14.91 13.15
CA VAL A 545 -32.58 -15.77 13.31
C VAL A 545 -33.75 -15.09 12.63
N VAL A 546 -34.41 -15.78 11.70
CA VAL A 546 -35.51 -15.23 10.92
C VAL A 546 -36.76 -16.10 11.06
N ASN A 547 -37.87 -15.48 11.42
CA ASN A 547 -39.19 -16.16 11.43
C ASN A 547 -39.86 -16.11 10.06
N ILE A 548 -40.67 -17.13 9.74
CA ILE A 548 -41.43 -17.17 8.50
C ILE A 548 -42.73 -16.34 8.64
N THR A 549 -43.42 -16.48 9.77
CA THR A 549 -44.63 -15.72 10.14
C THR A 549 -44.52 -15.22 11.56
N ASP A 550 -45.41 -14.34 11.97
CA ASP A 550 -45.45 -13.78 13.34
C ASP A 550 -45.63 -14.84 14.43
N LYS A 551 -46.20 -16.03 14.10
CA LYS A 551 -46.36 -17.14 15.03
C LYS A 551 -45.06 -17.64 15.65
N GLN A 552 -43.95 -17.57 14.89
CA GLN A 552 -42.65 -18.05 15.34
C GLN A 552 -41.80 -16.92 15.95
N ALA A 553 -42.33 -15.71 16.12
CA ALA A 553 -41.53 -14.54 16.55
C ALA A 553 -40.93 -14.77 17.95
N ASP A 554 -41.68 -15.26 18.89
CA ASP A 554 -41.20 -15.55 20.25
C ASP A 554 -40.12 -16.63 20.23
N TYR A 555 -40.32 -17.72 19.49
CA TYR A 555 -39.34 -18.79 19.35
C TYR A 555 -38.05 -18.29 18.70
N ALA A 556 -38.13 -17.52 17.63
CA ALA A 556 -36.97 -16.94 16.98
C ALA A 556 -36.21 -15.97 17.91
N HIS A 557 -36.95 -15.23 18.74
CA HIS A 557 -36.35 -14.36 19.76
C HIS A 557 -35.60 -15.15 20.84
N GLU A 558 -36.22 -16.24 21.36
CA GLU A 558 -35.60 -17.13 22.34
C GLU A 558 -34.31 -17.79 21.78
N VAL A 559 -34.34 -18.26 20.51
CA VAL A 559 -33.16 -18.81 19.81
C VAL A 559 -32.05 -17.77 19.77
N ALA A 560 -32.34 -16.54 19.36
CA ALA A 560 -31.33 -15.47 19.29
C ALA A 560 -30.75 -15.15 20.68
N GLN A 561 -31.62 -15.07 21.72
CA GLN A 561 -31.16 -14.83 23.09
C GLN A 561 -30.25 -15.96 23.62
N LYS A 562 -30.55 -17.23 23.28
CA LYS A 562 -29.73 -18.37 23.70
C LYS A 562 -28.37 -18.34 23.02
N LEU A 563 -28.29 -17.99 21.71
CA LEU A 563 -27.05 -17.77 21.02
C LEU A 563 -26.23 -16.65 21.68
N GLN A 564 -26.82 -15.51 21.98
CA GLN A 564 -26.18 -14.38 22.66
C GLN A 564 -25.61 -14.75 24.03
N LYS A 565 -26.38 -15.52 24.85
CA LYS A 565 -25.93 -16.03 26.17
C LYS A 565 -24.70 -16.96 26.02
N CYS A 566 -24.55 -17.62 24.89
CA CYS A 566 -23.39 -18.46 24.56
C CYS A 566 -22.22 -17.67 23.91
N GLY A 567 -22.27 -16.33 23.89
CA GLY A 567 -21.24 -15.47 23.36
C GLY A 567 -21.23 -15.33 21.84
N ILE A 568 -22.28 -15.77 21.14
CA ILE A 568 -22.41 -15.66 19.68
C ILE A 568 -23.13 -14.35 19.35
N ARG A 569 -22.57 -13.56 18.43
CA ARG A 569 -23.20 -12.31 17.96
C ARG A 569 -24.36 -12.64 17.02
N ALA A 570 -25.55 -12.79 17.59
CA ALA A 570 -26.76 -13.13 16.87
C ALA A 570 -27.85 -12.08 17.07
N LYS A 571 -28.69 -11.89 16.04
CA LYS A 571 -29.90 -11.02 16.11
C LYS A 571 -31.11 -11.78 15.60
N ALA A 572 -32.30 -11.40 16.07
CA ALA A 572 -33.56 -11.84 15.49
C ALA A 572 -34.11 -10.78 14.53
N ASP A 573 -34.47 -11.19 13.33
CA ASP A 573 -35.20 -10.36 12.36
C ASP A 573 -36.66 -10.79 12.35
N LEU A 574 -37.45 -10.12 13.21
CA LEU A 574 -38.86 -10.39 13.42
C LEU A 574 -39.81 -9.52 12.57
N ARG A 575 -39.25 -8.76 11.62
CA ARG A 575 -40.06 -7.90 10.73
C ARG A 575 -41.09 -8.73 9.96
N ASN A 576 -42.26 -8.14 9.74
CA ASN A 576 -43.30 -8.75 8.91
C ASN A 576 -42.98 -8.59 7.44
N GLU A 577 -41.98 -9.34 6.98
CA GLU A 577 -41.47 -9.37 5.62
C GLU A 577 -41.38 -10.81 5.10
N LYS A 578 -41.47 -10.96 3.76
CA LYS A 578 -41.32 -12.28 3.13
C LYS A 578 -39.96 -12.88 3.46
N ILE A 579 -39.93 -14.17 3.84
CA ILE A 579 -38.70 -14.89 4.19
C ILE A 579 -37.59 -14.76 3.13
N GLY A 580 -37.95 -14.79 1.83
CA GLY A 580 -36.98 -14.60 0.75
C GLY A 580 -36.36 -13.21 0.73
N PHE A 581 -37.09 -12.17 1.14
CA PHE A 581 -36.56 -10.81 1.28
C PHE A 581 -35.58 -10.72 2.46
N LYS A 582 -35.94 -11.26 3.63
CA LYS A 582 -35.05 -11.31 4.80
C LYS A 582 -33.74 -12.04 4.48
N ILE A 583 -33.83 -13.23 3.87
CA ILE A 583 -32.66 -14.02 3.47
C ILE A 583 -31.77 -13.21 2.52
N ARG A 584 -32.34 -12.58 1.48
CA ARG A 584 -31.57 -11.75 0.54
C ARG A 584 -30.89 -10.57 1.22
N GLU A 585 -31.57 -9.87 2.12
CA GLU A 585 -31.01 -8.73 2.84
C GLU A 585 -29.80 -9.16 3.70
N HIS A 586 -29.94 -10.24 4.48
CA HIS A 586 -28.85 -10.75 5.32
C HIS A 586 -27.70 -11.35 4.52
N THR A 587 -27.98 -11.92 3.34
CA THR A 587 -26.95 -12.32 2.38
C THR A 587 -26.15 -11.10 1.89
N LEU A 588 -26.82 -9.98 1.57
CA LEU A 588 -26.14 -8.73 1.18
C LEU A 588 -25.34 -8.11 2.35
N LYS A 589 -25.79 -8.29 3.59
CA LYS A 589 -25.05 -7.94 4.82
C LYS A 589 -23.93 -8.95 5.15
N ARG A 590 -23.79 -10.01 4.35
CA ARG A 590 -22.73 -11.02 4.47
C ARG A 590 -22.71 -11.77 5.80
N VAL A 591 -23.88 -11.92 6.45
CA VAL A 591 -24.03 -12.65 7.71
C VAL A 591 -23.70 -14.13 7.45
N PRO A 592 -22.77 -14.77 8.19
CA PRO A 592 -22.33 -16.14 7.95
C PRO A 592 -23.48 -17.15 7.95
N TYR A 593 -24.36 -17.08 8.95
CA TYR A 593 -25.45 -18.03 9.15
C TYR A 593 -26.82 -17.37 9.26
N MET A 594 -27.78 -17.91 8.54
CA MET A 594 -29.20 -17.56 8.63
C MET A 594 -29.97 -18.75 9.18
N LEU A 595 -30.62 -18.56 10.32
CA LEU A 595 -31.35 -19.59 11.05
C LEU A 595 -32.84 -19.35 10.84
N VAL A 596 -33.47 -20.20 10.04
CA VAL A 596 -34.88 -20.06 9.69
C VAL A 596 -35.73 -20.84 10.68
N CYS A 597 -36.75 -20.17 11.26
CA CYS A 597 -37.72 -20.71 12.18
C CYS A 597 -39.11 -20.71 11.52
N GLY A 598 -39.58 -21.88 11.15
CA GLY A 598 -40.95 -22.14 10.69
C GLY A 598 -41.76 -22.94 11.71
N ASP A 599 -42.99 -23.33 11.36
CA ASP A 599 -43.88 -24.09 12.25
C ASP A 599 -43.22 -25.43 12.63
N GLN A 600 -42.64 -26.15 11.69
CA GLN A 600 -41.99 -27.44 11.93
C GLN A 600 -40.75 -27.33 12.81
N GLU A 601 -39.93 -26.30 12.62
CA GLU A 601 -38.72 -26.06 13.40
C GLU A 601 -39.13 -25.70 14.86
N MET A 602 -40.14 -24.86 15.03
CA MET A 602 -40.66 -24.49 16.35
C MET A 602 -41.22 -25.68 17.11
N GLU A 603 -42.03 -26.52 16.46
CA GLU A 603 -42.63 -27.72 17.09
C GLU A 603 -41.57 -28.76 17.48
N ALA A 604 -40.51 -28.89 16.68
CA ALA A 604 -39.40 -29.84 16.92
C ALA A 604 -38.31 -29.30 17.85
N GLY A 605 -38.34 -27.99 18.19
CA GLY A 605 -37.25 -27.31 18.90
C GLY A 605 -35.95 -27.24 18.09
N GLU A 606 -36.05 -27.10 16.75
CA GLU A 606 -34.98 -27.10 15.79
C GLU A 606 -34.88 -25.77 15.05
N ILE A 607 -33.85 -25.62 14.25
CA ILE A 607 -33.62 -24.49 13.34
C ILE A 607 -33.18 -25.02 11.98
N ALA A 608 -33.60 -24.40 10.88
CA ALA A 608 -33.08 -24.68 9.54
C ALA A 608 -31.95 -23.70 9.25
N VAL A 609 -30.75 -24.23 8.99
CA VAL A 609 -29.51 -23.45 8.88
C VAL A 609 -29.12 -23.26 7.43
N ARG A 610 -28.89 -22.00 7.04
CA ARG A 610 -28.36 -21.62 5.72
C ARG A 610 -27.11 -20.78 5.85
N THR A 611 -26.15 -21.01 4.96
CA THR A 611 -24.96 -20.15 4.87
C THR A 611 -25.25 -18.92 4.02
N ARG A 612 -24.41 -17.90 4.12
CA ARG A 612 -24.47 -16.66 3.33
C ARG A 612 -24.34 -16.87 1.82
N LYS A 613 -23.77 -18.01 1.37
CA LYS A 613 -23.71 -18.41 -0.05
C LYS A 613 -24.94 -19.20 -0.53
N GLY A 614 -25.93 -19.36 0.35
CA GLY A 614 -27.20 -20.03 0.03
C GLY A 614 -27.20 -21.53 0.19
N LYS A 615 -26.10 -22.14 0.67
CA LYS A 615 -26.03 -23.58 0.97
C LYS A 615 -26.95 -23.89 2.15
N ASP A 616 -27.84 -24.85 1.97
CA ASP A 616 -28.70 -25.39 3.00
C ASP A 616 -27.95 -26.49 3.77
N LEU A 617 -27.73 -26.27 5.05
CA LEU A 617 -27.07 -27.25 5.93
C LEU A 617 -28.06 -28.21 6.61
N GLY A 618 -29.37 -28.01 6.38
CA GLY A 618 -30.43 -28.83 6.98
C GLY A 618 -30.88 -28.33 8.36
N LYS A 619 -31.55 -29.22 9.09
CA LYS A 619 -32.12 -28.94 10.41
C LYS A 619 -31.13 -29.32 11.50
N PHE A 620 -31.01 -28.45 12.50
CA PHE A 620 -30.14 -28.64 13.66
C PHE A 620 -30.97 -28.48 14.92
N LYS A 621 -30.68 -29.27 15.96
CA LYS A 621 -31.01 -28.89 17.32
C LYS A 621 -30.18 -27.66 17.72
N LEU A 622 -30.78 -26.70 18.39
CA LEU A 622 -30.10 -25.43 18.72
C LEU A 622 -28.78 -25.66 19.47
N ASP A 623 -28.71 -26.59 20.39
CA ASP A 623 -27.50 -26.87 21.16
C ASP A 623 -26.36 -27.46 20.29
N ASP A 624 -26.70 -28.24 19.25
CA ASP A 624 -25.72 -28.80 18.34
C ASP A 624 -25.18 -27.72 17.37
N PHE A 625 -26.02 -26.80 16.92
CA PHE A 625 -25.58 -25.63 16.16
C PHE A 625 -24.68 -24.71 16.98
N ILE A 626 -25.02 -24.46 18.26
CA ILE A 626 -24.19 -23.68 19.17
C ILE A 626 -22.78 -24.28 19.27
N LYS A 627 -22.69 -25.60 19.49
CA LYS A 627 -21.38 -26.29 19.52
C LYS A 627 -20.62 -26.14 18.20
N HIS A 628 -21.32 -26.30 17.07
CA HIS A 628 -20.74 -26.18 15.74
C HIS A 628 -20.13 -24.80 15.53
N ILE A 629 -20.90 -23.72 15.70
CA ILE A 629 -20.42 -22.34 15.48
C ILE A 629 -19.36 -21.93 16.50
N GLN A 630 -19.44 -22.37 17.76
CA GLN A 630 -18.40 -22.13 18.76
C GLN A 630 -17.08 -22.82 18.39
N ALA A 631 -17.11 -24.06 17.90
CA ALA A 631 -15.92 -24.78 17.43
C ALA A 631 -15.27 -24.04 16.25
N GLU A 632 -16.08 -23.49 15.34
CA GLU A 632 -15.60 -22.70 14.21
C GLU A 632 -14.96 -21.39 14.70
N ILE A 633 -15.61 -20.65 15.60
CA ILE A 633 -15.09 -19.41 16.19
C ILE A 633 -13.76 -19.66 16.90
N VAL A 634 -13.67 -20.73 17.70
CA VAL A 634 -12.45 -21.07 18.46
C VAL A 634 -11.31 -21.49 17.53
N SER A 635 -11.62 -22.28 16.50
CA SER A 635 -10.61 -22.74 15.53
C SER A 635 -10.07 -21.64 14.61
N ARG A 636 -10.76 -20.49 14.54
CA ARG A 636 -10.45 -19.36 13.65
C ARG A 636 -10.26 -19.75 12.18
N LYS A 637 -10.94 -20.81 11.75
CA LYS A 637 -10.90 -21.23 10.34
C LYS A 637 -11.44 -20.12 9.44
N LEU A 638 -10.84 -19.99 8.29
CA LEU A 638 -11.22 -18.95 7.34
C LEU A 638 -12.53 -19.24 6.61
N ASN A 639 -13.03 -20.47 6.57
CA ASN A 639 -14.29 -20.95 5.96
C ASN A 639 -14.96 -19.97 4.97
N LEU A 640 -14.14 -19.38 4.07
CA LEU A 640 -14.58 -18.40 3.07
C LEU A 640 -15.31 -19.08 1.90
N GLU A 641 -15.23 -20.40 1.81
CA GLU A 641 -15.80 -21.21 0.73
C GLU A 641 -17.18 -21.83 1.07
N GLU A 642 -17.63 -21.79 2.32
CA GLU A 642 -18.93 -22.33 2.73
C GLU A 642 -20.12 -21.41 2.60
#